data_2b154be0990c2ee286cc8d06d5f4f515
#
_entry.id   2b154be0990c2ee286cc8d06d5f4f515
#
_cell.length_a   1.000
_cell.length_b   1.000
_cell.length_c   1.000
_cell.angle_alpha   90.00
_cell.angle_beta   90.00
_cell.angle_gamma   90.00
#
_symmetry.space_group_name_H-M   'P 1'
#
loop_
_entity.id
_entity.type
_entity.pdbx_description
1 polymer ?
#
loop_
_entity_poly.entity_id
_entity_poly.type
_entity_poly.pdbx_seq_one_letter_code
_entity_poly.pdbx_strand_id
1 'polypeptide(L)'
;MPATEQTWRDLKILHVVFAITALVLLGSTVAMLVADHDRPWKTYARGFRDLETWSAAARIEQQDLAGYRSRGGELAAALAEARRAPLEPRLAEAFVAATKSVPEDAQAGARVEQDIADLAELQARVAELGDAEDAKGEVERLEARRFDLRGDLLERMLDVTKRAKFREDLLAGALKLRKAEFDKNRADYELAVADEAPAARQAELLTIADSKRAEVGDATVVFQAANTYRKELQSLLGQITASEDTAAKAVADHRGQLAALQKTYDDRRSNWGKTALELPVLDAFNGPLQIEQLWLPDLTINNNFRNVARFDRCVTCHRGMDKTMPGAPQDPAYPEAESVAITLPTPSAEEAAKLIEAVKAAAAERGQKERPEIDNDSLQSLFGLRFAPRGVFSADEPTVSVVLPAEATPFDDAPEPSSAAARAGLLPGDVIEEVNGRRITAASMAFDALLETPQWGSPLALTVRRGVPQPYSTHPRLDLFVSDSSPHPMKTFGCTICHEGQGSSTSFKWASHTPNSPKQAHAWHDEYGWFNNHHWIFPMRPERFEESSCLKCHHQVVDLEPSEKFPEPPAPKLVEGYHLIRQYGCYGCHEINGYAGPDKRVGPDMRLNPNYHEVAAAIAADPGLAGLGDSAVRWANEVKTSPDGSAARDRLREAILADAAEGEDGKLLPRTHELAGMLKEPETPGSFPKVGPSLRHAAAKLGFEWAYSWLRNPQEFRPSTKMPRFFGLWEHLEGAGLEESRRYEPIEIRSMIHYLGAASEPFDY
;
A
#
# COMPACT_ATOMS: atom_id res chain seq x y z
N MET A 1 -11.35 -31.22 59.85
CA MET A 1 -12.60 -31.39 60.60
C MET A 1 -13.49 -32.29 59.78
N PRO A 2 -14.06 -33.38 60.32
CA PRO A 2 -15.04 -34.14 59.59
C PRO A 2 -16.25 -33.26 59.32
N ALA A 3 -16.75 -33.31 58.07
CA ALA A 3 -17.92 -32.54 57.67
C ALA A 3 -19.11 -33.05 58.54
N THR A 4 -19.70 -32.17 59.31
CA THR A 4 -20.93 -32.47 60.02
C THR A 4 -22.06 -32.63 59.04
N GLU A 5 -22.83 -33.70 59.15
CA GLU A 5 -23.94 -34.01 58.24
C GLU A 5 -25.10 -32.99 58.24
N GLN A 6 -25.03 -31.99 59.12
CA GLN A 6 -26.00 -30.88 59.16
C GLN A 6 -25.50 -29.68 58.38
N THR A 7 -25.85 -29.63 57.11
CA THR A 7 -25.70 -28.42 56.30
C THR A 7 -26.95 -27.53 56.49
N TRP A 8 -26.71 -26.20 56.62
CA TRP A 8 -27.79 -25.19 56.77
C TRP A 8 -28.78 -25.14 55.61
N ARG A 9 -28.49 -25.84 54.53
CA ARG A 9 -29.31 -25.91 53.33
C ARG A 9 -29.47 -27.35 52.90
N ASP A 10 -30.65 -27.68 52.37
CA ASP A 10 -30.93 -28.99 51.82
C ASP A 10 -30.01 -29.30 50.61
N LEU A 11 -29.11 -30.27 50.77
CA LEU A 11 -28.13 -30.67 49.78
C LEU A 11 -28.81 -31.16 48.50
N LYS A 12 -29.97 -31.82 48.59
CA LYS A 12 -30.70 -32.30 47.42
C LYS A 12 -31.17 -31.13 46.55
N ILE A 13 -31.73 -30.10 47.20
CA ILE A 13 -32.17 -28.89 46.48
C ILE A 13 -30.97 -28.18 45.86
N LEU A 14 -29.83 -28.08 46.58
CA LEU A 14 -28.61 -27.48 46.04
C LEU A 14 -28.06 -28.25 44.83
N HIS A 15 -28.08 -29.56 44.87
CA HIS A 15 -27.67 -30.39 43.73
C HIS A 15 -28.62 -30.23 42.52
N VAL A 16 -29.91 -30.11 42.74
CA VAL A 16 -30.88 -29.85 41.65
C VAL A 16 -30.67 -28.47 41.05
N VAL A 17 -30.50 -27.42 41.91
CA VAL A 17 -30.21 -26.07 41.44
C VAL A 17 -28.88 -26.03 40.66
N PHE A 18 -27.84 -26.70 41.17
CA PHE A 18 -26.55 -26.80 40.48
C PHE A 18 -26.71 -27.51 39.11
N ALA A 19 -27.41 -28.62 39.07
CA ALA A 19 -27.63 -29.35 37.82
C ALA A 19 -28.38 -28.50 36.79
N ILE A 20 -29.43 -27.78 37.19
CA ILE A 20 -30.20 -26.92 36.32
C ILE A 20 -29.33 -25.77 35.82
N THR A 21 -28.61 -25.08 36.71
CA THR A 21 -27.73 -23.94 36.32
C THR A 21 -26.59 -24.41 35.44
N ALA A 22 -26.01 -25.60 35.65
CA ALA A 22 -24.97 -26.17 34.81
C ALA A 22 -25.51 -26.49 33.40
N LEU A 23 -26.74 -27.04 33.30
CA LEU A 23 -27.39 -27.30 32.01
C LEU A 23 -27.74 -25.99 31.26
N VAL A 24 -28.23 -24.99 31.99
CA VAL A 24 -28.48 -23.67 31.41
C VAL A 24 -27.18 -23.02 30.93
N LEU A 25 -26.09 -23.11 31.70
CA LEU A 25 -24.77 -22.60 31.31
C LEU A 25 -24.26 -23.33 30.06
N LEU A 26 -24.35 -24.69 30.05
CA LEU A 26 -23.96 -25.47 28.88
C LEU A 26 -24.76 -25.07 27.63
N GLY A 27 -26.10 -25.02 27.77
CA GLY A 27 -26.98 -24.61 26.69
C GLY A 27 -26.69 -23.19 26.16
N SER A 28 -26.48 -22.25 27.06
CA SER A 28 -26.13 -20.87 26.67
C SER A 28 -24.73 -20.77 26.02
N THR A 29 -23.77 -21.57 26.49
CA THR A 29 -22.43 -21.61 25.87
C THR A 29 -22.52 -22.21 24.45
N VAL A 30 -23.23 -23.29 24.26
CA VAL A 30 -23.44 -23.88 22.92
C VAL A 30 -24.16 -22.89 22.00
N ALA A 31 -25.22 -22.24 22.48
CA ALA A 31 -25.94 -21.23 21.71
C ALA A 31 -25.04 -20.04 21.32
N MET A 32 -24.18 -19.62 22.22
CA MET A 32 -23.20 -18.57 21.95
C MET A 32 -22.18 -18.99 20.85
N LEU A 33 -21.67 -20.21 20.92
CA LEU A 33 -20.73 -20.74 19.92
C LEU A 33 -21.39 -20.91 18.54
N VAL A 34 -22.64 -21.38 18.51
CA VAL A 34 -23.41 -21.45 17.24
C VAL A 34 -23.68 -20.05 16.68
N ALA A 35 -24.10 -19.11 17.52
CA ALA A 35 -24.29 -17.72 17.09
C ALA A 35 -22.99 -17.06 16.61
N ASP A 36 -21.83 -17.46 17.14
CA ASP A 36 -20.51 -16.99 16.66
C ASP A 36 -20.17 -17.54 15.27
N HIS A 37 -20.64 -18.74 14.95
CA HIS A 37 -20.46 -19.33 13.62
C HIS A 37 -21.07 -18.45 12.50
N ASP A 38 -22.22 -17.87 12.75
CA ASP A 38 -22.99 -17.06 11.79
C ASP A 38 -22.63 -15.57 11.81
N ARG A 39 -21.49 -15.20 12.40
CA ARG A 39 -21.03 -13.80 12.40
C ARG A 39 -20.81 -13.28 10.98
N PRO A 40 -21.32 -12.07 10.62
CA PRO A 40 -21.23 -11.52 9.26
C PRO A 40 -19.80 -11.46 8.71
N TRP A 41 -18.80 -11.16 9.55
CA TRP A 41 -17.42 -11.09 9.10
C TRP A 41 -16.89 -12.44 8.58
N LYS A 42 -17.36 -13.56 9.09
CA LYS A 42 -16.97 -14.89 8.61
C LYS A 42 -17.47 -15.16 7.19
N THR A 43 -18.63 -14.62 6.83
CA THR A 43 -19.16 -14.68 5.46
C THR A 43 -18.25 -13.92 4.50
N TYR A 44 -17.85 -12.68 4.84
CA TYR A 44 -16.91 -11.92 4.03
C TYR A 44 -15.53 -12.60 3.93
N ALA A 45 -15.04 -13.15 5.04
CA ALA A 45 -13.75 -13.85 5.04
C ALA A 45 -13.77 -15.13 4.18
N ARG A 46 -14.87 -15.90 4.18
CA ARG A 46 -15.06 -17.05 3.27
C ARG A 46 -15.14 -16.58 1.82
N GLY A 47 -15.96 -15.57 1.52
CA GLY A 47 -16.09 -15.02 0.17
C GLY A 47 -14.75 -14.50 -0.38
N PHE A 48 -13.94 -13.85 0.43
CA PHE A 48 -12.62 -13.40 0.02
C PHE A 48 -11.64 -14.57 -0.24
N ARG A 49 -11.66 -15.60 0.59
CA ARG A 49 -10.87 -16.82 0.35
C ARG A 49 -11.26 -17.50 -0.96
N ASP A 50 -12.57 -17.58 -1.24
CA ASP A 50 -13.07 -18.16 -2.49
C ASP A 50 -12.66 -17.30 -3.69
N LEU A 51 -12.68 -15.96 -3.58
CA LEU A 51 -12.17 -15.02 -4.58
C LEU A 51 -10.67 -15.21 -4.82
N GLU A 52 -9.85 -15.28 -3.75
CA GLU A 52 -8.40 -15.52 -3.89
C GLU A 52 -8.11 -16.86 -4.56
N THR A 53 -8.85 -17.90 -4.18
CA THR A 53 -8.71 -19.24 -4.78
C THR A 53 -9.07 -19.21 -6.26
N TRP A 54 -10.20 -18.59 -6.61
CA TRP A 54 -10.62 -18.43 -7.98
C TRP A 54 -9.61 -17.60 -8.80
N SER A 55 -9.21 -16.46 -8.28
CA SER A 55 -8.25 -15.56 -8.93
C SER A 55 -6.91 -16.25 -9.18
N ALA A 56 -6.41 -17.03 -8.21
CA ALA A 56 -5.19 -17.80 -8.38
C ALA A 56 -5.34 -18.87 -9.47
N ALA A 57 -6.47 -19.59 -9.50
CA ALA A 57 -6.76 -20.58 -10.54
C ALA A 57 -6.84 -19.95 -11.94
N ALA A 58 -7.57 -18.85 -12.09
CA ALA A 58 -7.69 -18.14 -13.36
C ALA A 58 -6.33 -17.59 -13.85
N ARG A 59 -5.51 -17.05 -12.94
CA ARG A 59 -4.16 -16.56 -13.27
C ARG A 59 -3.22 -17.72 -13.65
N ILE A 60 -3.32 -18.86 -12.99
CA ILE A 60 -2.58 -20.07 -13.38
C ILE A 60 -2.98 -20.47 -14.80
N GLU A 61 -4.27 -20.56 -15.08
CA GLU A 61 -4.79 -20.92 -16.40
C GLU A 61 -4.35 -19.90 -17.47
N GLN A 62 -4.45 -18.61 -17.19
CA GLN A 62 -4.02 -17.51 -18.06
C GLN A 62 -2.50 -17.54 -18.33
N GLN A 63 -1.71 -17.88 -17.33
CA GLN A 63 -0.25 -17.90 -17.46
C GLN A 63 0.26 -19.20 -18.08
N ASP A 64 -0.35 -20.34 -17.80
CA ASP A 64 0.08 -21.65 -18.29
C ASP A 64 -0.42 -21.91 -19.74
N LEU A 65 -0.31 -20.91 -20.60
CA LEU A 65 -0.62 -21.00 -22.02
C LEU A 65 0.53 -21.62 -22.83
N ALA A 66 0.24 -21.96 -24.08
CA ALA A 66 1.22 -22.59 -24.98
C ALA A 66 2.52 -21.78 -25.12
N GLY A 67 2.43 -20.45 -25.22
CA GLY A 67 3.60 -19.56 -25.28
C GLY A 67 4.47 -19.62 -24.02
N TYR A 68 3.87 -19.64 -22.81
CA TYR A 68 4.59 -19.78 -21.56
C TYR A 68 5.33 -21.12 -21.49
N ARG A 69 4.66 -22.24 -21.90
CA ARG A 69 5.26 -23.57 -21.92
C ARG A 69 6.39 -23.67 -22.93
N SER A 70 6.21 -23.10 -24.14
CA SER A 70 7.27 -23.02 -25.16
C SER A 70 8.48 -22.27 -24.63
N ARG A 71 8.27 -21.09 -24.06
CA ARG A 71 9.34 -20.29 -23.45
C ARG A 71 10.05 -21.04 -22.30
N GLY A 72 9.29 -21.73 -21.46
CA GLY A 72 9.84 -22.60 -20.41
C GLY A 72 10.72 -23.72 -20.99
N GLY A 73 10.31 -24.30 -22.12
CA GLY A 73 11.11 -25.29 -22.87
C GLY A 73 12.43 -24.71 -23.41
N GLU A 74 12.35 -23.52 -24.03
CA GLU A 74 13.55 -22.81 -24.56
C GLU A 74 14.55 -22.47 -23.44
N LEU A 75 14.05 -21.95 -22.31
CA LEU A 75 14.90 -21.64 -21.16
C LEU A 75 15.52 -22.89 -20.54
N ALA A 76 14.74 -23.98 -20.47
CA ALA A 76 15.29 -25.27 -20.00
C ALA A 76 16.33 -25.82 -20.96
N ALA A 77 16.16 -25.69 -22.25
CA ALA A 77 17.14 -26.06 -23.28
C ALA A 77 18.40 -25.19 -23.16
N ALA A 78 18.26 -23.88 -23.00
CA ALA A 78 19.39 -22.97 -22.78
C ALA A 78 20.18 -23.30 -21.51
N LEU A 79 19.51 -23.68 -20.42
CA LEU A 79 20.15 -24.14 -19.20
C LEU A 79 20.90 -25.48 -19.44
N ALA A 80 20.28 -26.40 -20.15
CA ALA A 80 20.94 -27.68 -20.50
C ALA A 80 22.18 -27.47 -21.39
N GLU A 81 22.11 -26.52 -22.31
CA GLU A 81 23.25 -26.11 -23.15
C GLU A 81 24.36 -25.47 -22.30
N ALA A 82 24.02 -24.51 -21.43
CA ALA A 82 24.98 -23.89 -20.52
C ALA A 82 25.70 -24.93 -19.62
N ARG A 83 24.99 -25.95 -19.17
CA ARG A 83 25.56 -27.07 -18.40
C ARG A 83 26.43 -27.99 -19.21
N ARG A 84 26.24 -28.09 -20.54
CA ARG A 84 27.05 -28.84 -21.45
C ARG A 84 28.23 -28.05 -22.01
N ALA A 85 28.20 -26.74 -21.88
CA ALA A 85 29.25 -25.87 -22.40
C ALA A 85 30.60 -26.22 -21.78
N PRO A 86 31.69 -26.21 -22.57
CA PRO A 86 33.04 -26.41 -22.05
C PRO A 86 33.42 -25.33 -21.05
N LEU A 87 34.20 -25.69 -20.04
CA LEU A 87 34.76 -24.70 -19.13
C LEU A 87 35.76 -23.82 -19.86
N GLU A 88 35.79 -22.53 -19.56
CA GLU A 88 36.84 -21.65 -20.10
C GLU A 88 38.21 -22.04 -19.53
N PRO A 89 39.13 -22.52 -20.35
CA PRO A 89 40.41 -23.08 -19.86
C PRO A 89 41.21 -22.11 -19.00
N ARG A 90 41.22 -20.84 -19.40
CA ARG A 90 41.92 -19.78 -18.69
C ARG A 90 41.39 -19.55 -17.26
N LEU A 91 40.08 -19.61 -17.05
CA LEU A 91 39.46 -19.46 -15.72
C LEU A 91 39.71 -20.70 -14.86
N ALA A 92 39.63 -21.89 -15.46
CA ALA A 92 39.89 -23.15 -14.77
C ALA A 92 41.34 -23.24 -14.32
N GLU A 93 42.31 -22.91 -15.17
CA GLU A 93 43.74 -22.82 -14.84
C GLU A 93 44.03 -21.78 -13.76
N ALA A 94 43.38 -20.60 -13.80
CA ALA A 94 43.52 -19.57 -12.79
C ALA A 94 43.01 -20.06 -11.42
N PHE A 95 41.90 -20.80 -11.38
CA PHE A 95 41.38 -21.40 -10.15
C PHE A 95 42.35 -22.41 -9.56
N VAL A 96 42.91 -23.29 -10.38
CA VAL A 96 43.92 -24.25 -9.95
C VAL A 96 45.19 -23.55 -9.43
N ALA A 97 45.68 -22.53 -10.13
CA ALA A 97 46.82 -21.75 -9.70
C ALA A 97 46.59 -21.07 -8.34
N ALA A 98 45.40 -20.46 -8.15
CA ALA A 98 45.03 -19.86 -6.88
C ALA A 98 45.02 -20.90 -5.75
N THR A 99 44.40 -22.06 -5.96
CA THR A 99 44.38 -23.14 -4.94
C THR A 99 45.76 -23.71 -4.59
N LYS A 100 46.64 -23.86 -5.56
CA LYS A 100 48.04 -24.32 -5.35
C LYS A 100 48.88 -23.31 -4.58
N SER A 101 48.52 -22.03 -4.59
CA SER A 101 49.20 -20.97 -3.84
C SER A 101 49.06 -21.11 -2.32
N VAL A 102 48.04 -21.87 -1.85
CA VAL A 102 47.72 -22.07 -0.42
C VAL A 102 48.00 -23.53 -0.06
N PRO A 103 49.00 -23.84 0.81
CA PRO A 103 49.44 -25.20 1.11
C PRO A 103 48.30 -26.13 1.56
N GLU A 104 47.34 -25.63 2.36
CA GLU A 104 46.20 -26.39 2.87
C GLU A 104 45.21 -26.82 1.79
N ASP A 105 45.15 -26.09 0.68
CA ASP A 105 44.27 -26.39 -0.45
C ASP A 105 44.99 -26.97 -1.67
N ALA A 106 46.31 -27.07 -1.65
CA ALA A 106 47.11 -27.52 -2.77
C ALA A 106 46.75 -28.96 -3.26
N GLN A 107 46.42 -29.86 -2.34
CA GLN A 107 45.95 -31.21 -2.69
C GLN A 107 44.58 -31.20 -3.36
N ALA A 108 43.69 -30.34 -2.90
CA ALA A 108 42.37 -30.16 -3.52
C ALA A 108 42.51 -29.54 -4.91
N GLY A 109 43.39 -28.54 -5.06
CA GLY A 109 43.72 -27.94 -6.35
C GLY A 109 44.28 -28.94 -7.36
N ALA A 110 45.14 -29.88 -6.93
CA ALA A 110 45.65 -30.95 -7.78
C ALA A 110 44.56 -31.92 -8.27
N ARG A 111 43.52 -32.19 -7.42
CA ARG A 111 42.37 -32.99 -7.84
C ARG A 111 41.48 -32.23 -8.84
N VAL A 112 41.24 -30.93 -8.62
CA VAL A 112 40.53 -30.07 -9.57
C VAL A 112 41.25 -30.05 -10.93
N GLU A 113 42.56 -29.95 -10.94
CA GLU A 113 43.40 -30.02 -12.16
C GLU A 113 43.24 -31.35 -12.90
N GLN A 114 43.21 -32.47 -12.17
CA GLN A 114 43.01 -33.80 -12.78
C GLN A 114 41.59 -33.88 -13.39
N ASP A 115 40.55 -33.45 -12.68
CA ASP A 115 39.19 -33.48 -13.21
C ASP A 115 39.05 -32.59 -14.46
N ILE A 116 39.77 -31.46 -14.54
CA ILE A 116 39.80 -30.60 -15.73
C ILE A 116 40.48 -31.35 -16.91
N ALA A 117 41.56 -32.06 -16.65
CA ALA A 117 42.24 -32.84 -17.68
C ALA A 117 41.34 -33.98 -18.20
N ASP A 118 40.73 -34.74 -17.27
CA ASP A 118 39.80 -35.83 -17.60
C ASP A 118 38.58 -35.30 -18.41
N LEU A 119 38.07 -34.11 -18.05
CA LEU A 119 36.98 -33.46 -18.78
C LEU A 119 37.38 -33.07 -20.21
N ALA A 120 38.60 -32.54 -20.38
CA ALA A 120 39.15 -32.19 -21.69
C ALA A 120 39.38 -33.43 -22.59
N GLU A 121 39.84 -34.55 -21.99
CA GLU A 121 40.01 -35.83 -22.71
C GLU A 121 38.66 -36.38 -23.20
N LEU A 122 37.61 -36.37 -22.32
CA LEU A 122 36.26 -36.79 -22.71
C LEU A 122 35.70 -35.89 -23.82
N GLN A 123 35.94 -34.60 -23.77
CA GLN A 123 35.52 -33.65 -24.78
C GLN A 123 36.19 -33.88 -26.14
N ALA A 124 37.49 -34.14 -26.14
CA ALA A 124 38.26 -34.49 -27.36
C ALA A 124 37.72 -35.79 -27.99
N ARG A 125 37.43 -36.79 -27.16
CA ARG A 125 36.92 -38.09 -27.64
C ARG A 125 35.52 -38.00 -28.22
N VAL A 126 34.63 -37.18 -27.64
CA VAL A 126 33.28 -36.87 -28.21
C VAL A 126 33.44 -36.18 -29.56
N ALA A 127 34.39 -35.24 -29.69
CA ALA A 127 34.67 -34.54 -30.95
C ALA A 127 35.22 -35.43 -32.03
N GLU A 128 36.04 -36.42 -31.67
CA GLU A 128 36.61 -37.43 -32.62
C GLU A 128 35.52 -38.35 -33.20
N LEU A 129 34.55 -38.75 -32.39
CA LEU A 129 33.48 -39.64 -32.83
C LEU A 129 32.45 -38.90 -33.73
N GLY A 130 32.31 -37.59 -33.60
CA GLY A 130 31.46 -36.77 -34.43
C GLY A 130 30.00 -37.25 -34.47
N ASP A 131 29.31 -36.96 -35.58
CA ASP A 131 27.89 -37.31 -35.80
C ASP A 131 27.71 -38.67 -36.51
N ALA A 132 28.68 -39.59 -36.44
CA ALA A 132 28.59 -40.90 -37.08
C ALA A 132 27.45 -41.74 -36.45
N GLU A 133 26.54 -42.23 -37.26
CA GLU A 133 25.33 -42.97 -36.84
C GLU A 133 25.63 -44.23 -36.03
N ASP A 134 26.71 -44.91 -36.35
CA ASP A 134 27.24 -46.11 -35.65
C ASP A 134 27.86 -45.78 -34.28
N ALA A 135 28.30 -44.54 -34.06
CA ALA A 135 28.90 -44.08 -32.82
C ALA A 135 27.89 -43.41 -31.85
N LYS A 136 26.64 -43.20 -32.26
CA LYS A 136 25.61 -42.42 -31.51
C LYS A 136 25.44 -42.87 -30.07
N GLY A 137 25.36 -44.20 -29.82
CA GLY A 137 25.21 -44.75 -28.48
C GLY A 137 26.46 -44.58 -27.59
N GLU A 138 27.66 -44.49 -28.21
CA GLU A 138 28.90 -44.19 -27.48
C GLU A 138 29.00 -42.71 -27.15
N VAL A 139 28.67 -41.85 -28.10
CA VAL A 139 28.61 -40.38 -27.90
C VAL A 139 27.66 -40.03 -26.76
N GLU A 140 26.44 -40.59 -26.72
CA GLU A 140 25.49 -40.36 -25.64
C GLU A 140 26.06 -40.75 -24.26
N ARG A 141 26.76 -41.87 -24.17
CA ARG A 141 27.39 -42.31 -22.91
C ARG A 141 28.55 -41.40 -22.49
N LEU A 142 29.36 -40.96 -23.43
CA LEU A 142 30.51 -40.05 -23.14
C LEU A 142 29.98 -38.67 -22.75
N GLU A 143 28.93 -38.18 -23.39
CA GLU A 143 28.28 -36.92 -23.03
C GLU A 143 27.65 -36.99 -21.63
N ALA A 144 26.97 -38.07 -21.26
CA ALA A 144 26.45 -38.26 -19.89
C ALA A 144 27.61 -38.27 -18.87
N ARG A 145 28.70 -38.99 -19.15
CA ARG A 145 29.85 -39.02 -18.26
C ARG A 145 30.55 -37.64 -18.16
N ARG A 146 30.63 -36.91 -19.25
CA ARG A 146 31.17 -35.55 -19.28
C ARG A 146 30.32 -34.61 -18.42
N PHE A 147 28.98 -34.72 -18.50
CA PHE A 147 28.03 -33.95 -17.69
C PHE A 147 28.22 -34.22 -16.19
N ASP A 148 28.32 -35.51 -15.80
CA ASP A 148 28.50 -35.92 -14.42
C ASP A 148 29.84 -35.40 -13.88
N LEU A 149 30.93 -35.61 -14.63
CA LEU A 149 32.27 -35.16 -14.23
C LEU A 149 32.38 -33.64 -14.11
N ARG A 150 31.69 -32.90 -14.98
CA ARG A 150 31.60 -31.43 -14.89
C ARG A 150 30.86 -31.00 -13.60
N GLY A 151 29.78 -31.69 -13.24
CA GLY A 151 29.06 -31.46 -11.98
C GLY A 151 29.95 -31.70 -10.76
N ASP A 152 30.64 -32.84 -10.72
CA ASP A 152 31.58 -33.20 -9.64
C ASP A 152 32.72 -32.18 -9.51
N LEU A 153 33.27 -31.73 -10.64
CA LEU A 153 34.30 -30.71 -10.67
C LEU A 153 33.83 -29.38 -10.06
N LEU A 154 32.68 -28.90 -10.48
CA LEU A 154 32.10 -27.64 -9.94
C LEU A 154 31.78 -27.77 -8.44
N GLU A 155 31.29 -28.92 -7.99
CA GLU A 155 31.08 -29.20 -6.57
C GLU A 155 32.39 -29.17 -5.77
N ARG A 156 33.48 -29.75 -6.30
CA ARG A 156 34.80 -29.66 -5.67
C ARG A 156 35.32 -28.22 -5.61
N MET A 157 35.18 -27.45 -6.69
CA MET A 157 35.57 -26.03 -6.70
C MET A 157 34.78 -25.23 -5.65
N LEU A 158 33.50 -25.49 -5.54
CA LEU A 158 32.65 -24.91 -4.53
C LEU A 158 33.08 -25.30 -3.11
N ASP A 159 33.44 -26.57 -2.89
CA ASP A 159 33.89 -27.07 -1.59
C ASP A 159 35.21 -26.42 -1.15
N VAL A 160 36.17 -26.24 -2.10
CA VAL A 160 37.39 -25.46 -1.82
C VAL A 160 37.08 -24.04 -1.44
N THR A 161 36.15 -23.39 -2.15
CA THR A 161 35.72 -22.02 -1.89
C THR A 161 35.03 -21.91 -0.51
N LYS A 162 34.22 -22.90 -0.12
CA LYS A 162 33.59 -22.96 1.22
C LYS A 162 34.65 -23.13 2.32
N ARG A 163 35.66 -23.96 2.10
CA ARG A 163 36.78 -24.11 3.07
C ARG A 163 37.58 -22.83 3.23
N ALA A 164 37.88 -22.14 2.13
CA ALA A 164 38.48 -20.82 2.18
C ALA A 164 37.66 -19.81 2.98
N LYS A 165 36.35 -19.83 2.83
CA LYS A 165 35.42 -18.99 3.63
C LYS A 165 35.47 -19.35 5.11
N PHE A 166 35.41 -20.63 5.45
CA PHE A 166 35.52 -21.08 6.82
C PHE A 166 36.84 -20.65 7.49
N ARG A 167 37.97 -20.74 6.75
CA ARG A 167 39.27 -20.25 7.20
C ARG A 167 39.24 -18.73 7.46
N GLU A 168 38.69 -17.97 6.53
CA GLU A 168 38.52 -16.52 6.70
C GLU A 168 37.73 -16.18 7.99
N ASP A 169 36.63 -16.91 8.25
CA ASP A 169 35.80 -16.69 9.42
C ASP A 169 36.50 -16.99 10.74
N LEU A 170 37.32 -18.07 10.77
CA LEU A 170 38.19 -18.40 11.90
C LEU A 170 39.23 -17.31 12.17
N LEU A 171 39.89 -16.83 11.12
CA LEU A 171 40.90 -15.78 11.20
C LEU A 171 40.25 -14.40 11.60
N ALA A 172 39.04 -14.11 11.14
CA ALA A 172 38.27 -12.94 11.58
C ALA A 172 37.96 -12.99 13.08
N GLY A 173 37.57 -14.17 13.58
CA GLY A 173 37.38 -14.42 15.01
C GLY A 173 38.64 -14.23 15.82
N ALA A 174 39.77 -14.79 15.36
CA ALA A 174 41.05 -14.63 15.98
C ALA A 174 41.51 -13.17 16.01
N LEU A 175 41.38 -12.43 14.91
CA LEU A 175 41.71 -11.01 14.83
C LEU A 175 40.85 -10.19 15.80
N LYS A 176 39.54 -10.48 15.92
CA LYS A 176 38.65 -9.82 16.88
C LYS A 176 39.12 -10.04 18.32
N LEU A 177 39.55 -11.26 18.65
CA LEU A 177 40.06 -11.56 19.98
C LEU A 177 41.35 -10.77 20.25
N ARG A 178 42.31 -10.77 19.30
CA ARG A 178 43.58 -10.03 19.44
C ARG A 178 43.34 -8.51 19.61
N LYS A 179 42.39 -7.96 18.87
CA LYS A 179 41.97 -6.55 19.04
C LYS A 179 41.45 -6.30 20.44
N ALA A 180 40.57 -7.15 20.97
CA ALA A 180 40.05 -6.99 22.32
C ALA A 180 41.15 -7.10 23.38
N GLU A 181 42.12 -7.99 23.22
CA GLU A 181 43.30 -8.10 24.08
C GLU A 181 44.16 -6.81 24.07
N PHE A 182 44.38 -6.26 22.85
CA PHE A 182 45.12 -5.00 22.70
C PHE A 182 44.36 -3.84 23.34
N ASP A 183 43.05 -3.70 23.08
CA ASP A 183 42.21 -2.62 23.61
C ASP A 183 42.20 -2.67 25.18
N LYS A 184 42.12 -3.88 25.75
CA LYS A 184 42.23 -4.07 27.18
C LYS A 184 43.57 -3.59 27.73
N ASN A 185 44.71 -4.09 27.15
CA ASN A 185 46.03 -3.72 27.68
C ASN A 185 46.36 -2.23 27.44
N ARG A 186 45.84 -1.64 26.40
CA ARG A 186 45.91 -0.20 26.14
C ARG A 186 45.13 0.57 27.19
N ALA A 187 43.90 0.16 27.51
CA ALA A 187 43.11 0.78 28.55
C ALA A 187 43.79 0.67 29.93
N ASP A 188 44.40 -0.47 30.26
CA ASP A 188 45.19 -0.66 31.49
C ASP A 188 46.37 0.31 31.56
N TYR A 189 47.05 0.56 30.46
CA TYR A 189 48.12 1.57 30.37
C TYR A 189 47.58 2.99 30.51
N GLU A 190 46.52 3.35 29.78
CA GLU A 190 45.90 4.69 29.85
C GLU A 190 45.39 5.01 31.27
N LEU A 191 44.83 4.02 31.96
CA LEU A 191 44.41 4.13 33.34
C LEU A 191 45.62 4.36 34.29
N ALA A 192 46.71 3.61 34.13
CA ALA A 192 47.91 3.77 34.93
C ALA A 192 48.57 5.16 34.71
N VAL A 193 48.46 5.73 33.54
CA VAL A 193 48.89 7.12 33.26
C VAL A 193 47.96 8.12 33.95
N ALA A 194 46.65 7.92 33.89
CA ALA A 194 45.66 8.79 34.52
C ALA A 194 45.76 8.77 36.08
N ASP A 195 46.08 7.59 36.63
CA ASP A 195 46.25 7.40 38.09
C ASP A 195 47.66 7.78 38.58
N GLU A 196 48.52 8.38 37.74
CA GLU A 196 49.89 8.78 38.03
C GLU A 196 50.74 7.64 38.63
N ALA A 197 50.54 6.39 38.20
CA ALA A 197 51.27 5.22 38.64
C ALA A 197 52.79 5.39 38.44
N PRO A 198 53.64 4.66 39.17
CA PRO A 198 55.11 4.76 39.07
C PRO A 198 55.57 4.54 37.61
N ALA A 199 56.54 5.34 37.15
CA ALA A 199 57.03 5.33 35.75
C ALA A 199 57.47 3.95 35.27
N ALA A 200 58.05 3.10 36.16
CA ALA A 200 58.40 1.71 35.84
C ALA A 200 57.16 0.88 35.48
N ARG A 201 56.05 1.06 36.17
CA ARG A 201 54.79 0.35 35.90
C ARG A 201 54.14 0.83 34.59
N GLN A 202 54.16 2.13 34.30
CA GLN A 202 53.67 2.68 33.01
C GLN A 202 54.51 2.12 31.83
N ALA A 203 55.82 2.06 31.96
CA ALA A 203 56.70 1.51 30.93
C ALA A 203 56.46 -0.01 30.69
N GLU A 204 56.22 -0.78 31.77
CA GLU A 204 55.84 -2.19 31.65
C GLU A 204 54.54 -2.38 30.88
N LEU A 205 53.50 -1.67 31.26
CA LEU A 205 52.19 -1.75 30.63
C LEU A 205 52.23 -1.27 29.16
N LEU A 206 52.97 -0.23 28.84
CA LEU A 206 53.21 0.22 27.48
C LEU A 206 53.88 -0.88 26.64
N THR A 207 54.91 -1.55 27.17
CA THR A 207 55.61 -2.62 26.48
C THR A 207 54.62 -3.77 26.16
N ILE A 208 53.74 -4.13 27.07
CA ILE A 208 52.69 -5.13 26.86
C ILE A 208 51.71 -4.67 25.78
N ALA A 209 51.23 -3.44 25.84
CA ALA A 209 50.30 -2.92 24.87
C ALA A 209 50.90 -2.86 23.43
N ASP A 210 52.20 -2.47 23.32
CA ASP A 210 52.92 -2.46 22.05
C ASP A 210 53.12 -3.88 21.48
N SER A 211 53.43 -4.86 22.36
CA SER A 211 53.48 -6.26 21.96
C SER A 211 52.12 -6.74 21.42
N LYS A 212 51.02 -6.41 22.10
CA LYS A 212 49.67 -6.79 21.63
C LYS A 212 49.29 -6.08 20.34
N ARG A 213 49.74 -4.84 20.16
CA ARG A 213 49.56 -4.11 18.89
C ARG A 213 50.27 -4.82 17.73
N ALA A 214 51.47 -5.33 17.92
CA ALA A 214 52.17 -6.09 16.93
C ALA A 214 51.39 -7.39 16.55
N GLU A 215 50.90 -8.13 17.59
CA GLU A 215 50.06 -9.33 17.35
C GLU A 215 48.79 -9.00 16.53
N VAL A 216 48.14 -7.85 16.74
CA VAL A 216 47.00 -7.38 15.95
C VAL A 216 47.45 -7.09 14.50
N GLY A 217 48.63 -6.49 14.32
CA GLY A 217 49.21 -6.26 12.99
C GLY A 217 49.39 -7.56 12.22
N ASP A 218 50.05 -8.54 12.81
CA ASP A 218 50.30 -9.85 12.21
C ASP A 218 48.99 -10.58 11.88
N ALA A 219 48.03 -10.61 12.84
CA ALA A 219 46.73 -11.23 12.62
C ALA A 219 45.93 -10.53 11.50
N THR A 220 46.11 -9.21 11.35
CA THR A 220 45.43 -8.45 10.28
C THR A 220 45.98 -8.83 8.92
N VAL A 221 47.29 -8.99 8.78
CA VAL A 221 47.93 -9.41 7.52
C VAL A 221 47.46 -10.81 7.10
N VAL A 222 47.42 -11.76 8.05
CA VAL A 222 46.96 -13.13 7.79
C VAL A 222 45.48 -13.15 7.41
N PHE A 223 44.64 -12.41 8.10
CA PHE A 223 43.21 -12.27 7.76
C PHE A 223 43.01 -11.65 6.36
N GLN A 224 43.74 -10.58 6.06
CA GLN A 224 43.64 -9.93 4.72
C GLN A 224 44.06 -10.88 3.59
N ALA A 225 45.11 -11.67 3.78
CA ALA A 225 45.51 -12.67 2.81
C ALA A 225 44.43 -13.73 2.58
N ALA A 226 43.84 -14.27 3.65
CA ALA A 226 42.74 -15.23 3.54
C ALA A 226 41.48 -14.64 2.88
N ASN A 227 41.15 -13.39 3.20
CA ASN A 227 40.02 -12.67 2.58
C ASN A 227 40.25 -12.47 1.07
N THR A 228 41.44 -12.06 0.68
CA THR A 228 41.81 -11.89 -0.75
C THR A 228 41.72 -13.22 -1.49
N TYR A 229 42.31 -14.28 -0.95
CA TYR A 229 42.25 -15.63 -1.51
C TYR A 229 40.79 -16.11 -1.68
N ARG A 230 39.97 -16.00 -0.65
CA ARG A 230 38.55 -16.40 -0.74
C ARG A 230 37.82 -15.59 -1.80
N LYS A 231 38.02 -14.26 -1.87
CA LYS A 231 37.41 -13.41 -2.91
C LYS A 231 37.84 -13.81 -4.32
N GLU A 232 39.10 -14.14 -4.50
CA GLU A 232 39.64 -14.60 -5.77
C GLU A 232 38.96 -15.88 -6.22
N LEU A 233 38.95 -16.93 -5.36
CA LEU A 233 38.25 -18.17 -5.66
C LEU A 233 36.76 -17.96 -5.96
N GLN A 234 36.08 -17.15 -5.17
CA GLN A 234 34.67 -16.85 -5.38
C GLN A 234 34.42 -16.13 -6.71
N SER A 235 35.29 -15.19 -7.07
CA SER A 235 35.21 -14.48 -8.35
C SER A 235 35.43 -15.40 -9.53
N LEU A 236 36.45 -16.27 -9.46
CA LEU A 236 36.78 -17.24 -10.52
C LEU A 236 35.62 -18.25 -10.68
N LEU A 237 35.17 -18.83 -9.59
CA LEU A 237 34.02 -19.76 -9.62
C LEU A 237 32.79 -19.11 -10.19
N GLY A 238 32.45 -17.87 -9.74
CA GLY A 238 31.29 -17.11 -10.26
C GLY A 238 31.41 -16.79 -11.76
N GLN A 239 32.64 -16.57 -12.29
CA GLN A 239 32.86 -16.39 -13.72
C GLN A 239 32.69 -17.71 -14.48
N ILE A 240 33.20 -18.84 -13.93
CA ILE A 240 33.06 -20.18 -14.50
C ILE A 240 31.59 -20.60 -14.58
N THR A 241 30.79 -20.29 -13.57
CA THR A 241 29.35 -20.66 -13.49
C THR A 241 28.42 -19.59 -14.07
N ALA A 242 28.89 -18.41 -14.47
CA ALA A 242 28.09 -17.24 -14.82
C ALA A 242 26.97 -17.52 -15.85
N SER A 243 27.29 -18.28 -16.91
CA SER A 243 26.30 -18.60 -17.95
C SER A 243 25.25 -19.59 -17.43
N GLU A 244 25.64 -20.57 -16.64
CA GLU A 244 24.75 -21.54 -16.00
C GLU A 244 23.87 -20.87 -14.95
N ASP A 245 24.45 -20.02 -14.10
CA ASP A 245 23.72 -19.25 -13.07
C ASP A 245 22.71 -18.31 -13.70
N THR A 246 23.09 -17.65 -14.81
CA THR A 246 22.18 -16.78 -15.57
C THR A 246 21.02 -17.56 -16.16
N ALA A 247 21.29 -18.69 -16.79
CA ALA A 247 20.28 -19.54 -17.38
C ALA A 247 19.39 -20.19 -16.29
N ALA A 248 20.00 -20.65 -15.19
CA ALA A 248 19.27 -21.20 -14.04
C ALA A 248 18.35 -20.16 -13.40
N LYS A 249 18.83 -18.92 -13.25
CA LYS A 249 18.03 -17.81 -12.77
C LYS A 249 16.86 -17.50 -13.70
N ALA A 250 17.10 -17.46 -15.02
CA ALA A 250 16.03 -17.23 -15.99
C ALA A 250 14.92 -18.31 -15.91
N VAL A 251 15.30 -19.59 -15.75
CA VAL A 251 14.35 -20.70 -15.51
C VAL A 251 13.61 -20.51 -14.18
N ALA A 252 14.32 -20.13 -13.12
CA ALA A 252 13.72 -19.92 -11.80
C ALA A 252 12.76 -18.73 -11.81
N ASP A 253 13.15 -17.61 -12.42
CA ASP A 253 12.32 -16.40 -12.55
C ASP A 253 11.06 -16.70 -13.40
N HIS A 254 11.22 -17.43 -14.52
CA HIS A 254 10.10 -17.84 -15.36
C HIS A 254 9.09 -18.72 -14.60
N ARG A 255 9.58 -19.68 -13.79
CA ARG A 255 8.71 -20.57 -13.00
C ARG A 255 8.19 -19.93 -11.71
N GLY A 256 8.88 -18.92 -11.22
CA GLY A 256 8.62 -18.33 -9.91
C GLY A 256 7.22 -17.75 -9.77
N GLN A 257 6.73 -17.06 -10.79
CA GLN A 257 5.39 -16.47 -10.79
C GLN A 257 4.32 -17.56 -10.75
N LEU A 258 4.42 -18.58 -11.60
CA LEU A 258 3.48 -19.70 -11.61
C LEU A 258 3.53 -20.49 -10.31
N ALA A 259 4.72 -20.73 -9.75
CA ALA A 259 4.89 -21.39 -8.47
C ALA A 259 4.29 -20.60 -7.31
N ALA A 260 4.40 -19.27 -7.33
CA ALA A 260 3.79 -18.40 -6.33
C ALA A 260 2.25 -18.44 -6.41
N LEU A 261 1.69 -18.43 -7.61
CA LEU A 261 0.24 -18.58 -7.83
C LEU A 261 -0.24 -19.97 -7.40
N GLN A 262 0.51 -21.04 -7.74
CA GLN A 262 0.18 -22.40 -7.33
C GLN A 262 0.19 -22.54 -5.80
N LYS A 263 1.19 -21.97 -5.14
CA LYS A 263 1.24 -21.92 -3.68
C LYS A 263 0.05 -21.18 -3.10
N THR A 264 -0.29 -20.01 -3.64
CA THR A 264 -1.46 -19.22 -3.20
C THR A 264 -2.75 -20.05 -3.36
N TYR A 265 -2.92 -20.69 -4.51
CA TYR A 265 -4.06 -21.58 -4.76
C TYR A 265 -4.15 -22.72 -3.73
N ASP A 266 -3.03 -23.43 -3.48
CA ASP A 266 -2.99 -24.55 -2.55
C ASP A 266 -3.22 -24.10 -1.09
N ASP A 267 -2.68 -22.92 -0.71
CA ASP A 267 -2.86 -22.35 0.62
C ASP A 267 -4.31 -21.88 0.85
N ARG A 268 -4.98 -21.37 -0.19
CA ARG A 268 -6.32 -20.78 -0.07
C ARG A 268 -7.44 -21.77 -0.32
N ARG A 269 -7.28 -22.72 -1.23
CA ARG A 269 -8.33 -23.67 -1.56
C ARG A 269 -8.82 -24.39 -0.31
N SER A 270 -10.14 -24.61 -0.24
CA SER A 270 -10.74 -25.41 0.80
C SER A 270 -10.31 -26.86 0.67
N ASN A 271 -9.96 -27.48 1.79
CA ASN A 271 -9.70 -28.90 1.89
C ASN A 271 -10.54 -29.47 3.04
N TRP A 272 -10.64 -30.81 3.09
CA TRP A 272 -11.47 -31.47 4.08
C TRP A 272 -11.14 -31.06 5.53
N GLY A 273 -9.86 -30.88 5.86
CA GLY A 273 -9.43 -30.44 7.19
C GLY A 273 -9.90 -29.04 7.54
N LYS A 274 -9.74 -28.08 6.61
CA LYS A 274 -10.24 -26.70 6.80
C LYS A 274 -11.76 -26.67 6.94
N THR A 275 -12.47 -27.42 6.10
CA THR A 275 -13.94 -27.52 6.15
C THR A 275 -14.42 -28.10 7.48
N ALA A 276 -13.74 -29.12 8.01
CA ALA A 276 -14.07 -29.69 9.31
C ALA A 276 -13.87 -28.70 10.46
N LEU A 277 -12.77 -27.93 10.42
CA LEU A 277 -12.49 -26.88 11.42
C LEU A 277 -13.42 -25.66 11.30
N GLU A 278 -14.12 -25.50 10.20
CA GLU A 278 -15.12 -24.44 10.01
C GLU A 278 -16.55 -24.86 10.41
N LEU A 279 -16.76 -26.07 10.88
CA LEU A 279 -18.08 -26.52 11.38
C LEU A 279 -18.48 -25.72 12.64
N PRO A 280 -19.79 -25.48 12.85
CA PRO A 280 -20.31 -24.82 14.05
C PRO A 280 -19.71 -25.43 15.32
N VAL A 281 -19.38 -24.61 16.29
CA VAL A 281 -18.68 -24.94 17.53
C VAL A 281 -17.19 -25.21 17.34
N LEU A 282 -16.78 -25.98 16.30
CA LEU A 282 -15.35 -26.25 16.07
C LEU A 282 -14.56 -25.01 15.65
N ASP A 283 -15.19 -24.15 14.88
CA ASP A 283 -14.59 -22.90 14.39
C ASP A 283 -14.31 -21.87 15.50
N ALA A 284 -14.89 -22.03 16.70
CA ALA A 284 -14.56 -21.24 17.88
C ALA A 284 -13.22 -21.67 18.53
N PHE A 285 -12.72 -22.88 18.22
CA PHE A 285 -11.49 -23.44 18.80
C PHE A 285 -10.38 -23.56 17.76
N ASN A 286 -9.79 -22.45 17.35
CA ASN A 286 -8.72 -22.43 16.35
C ASN A 286 -9.20 -22.67 14.90
N GLY A 287 -10.34 -22.08 14.54
CA GLY A 287 -10.81 -22.05 13.16
C GLY A 287 -9.84 -21.33 12.22
N PRO A 288 -9.87 -21.65 10.92
CA PRO A 288 -8.98 -21.05 9.92
C PRO A 288 -9.29 -19.57 9.65
N LEU A 289 -10.47 -19.09 10.02
CA LEU A 289 -10.89 -17.71 9.91
C LEU A 289 -10.68 -17.00 11.25
N GLN A 290 -9.93 -15.90 11.22
CA GLN A 290 -9.62 -15.13 12.41
C GLN A 290 -9.97 -13.65 12.22
N ILE A 291 -10.26 -12.98 13.33
CA ILE A 291 -10.39 -11.52 13.36
C ILE A 291 -8.99 -10.94 13.29
N GLU A 292 -8.76 -10.11 12.29
CA GLU A 292 -7.53 -9.35 12.15
C GLU A 292 -7.69 -7.99 12.83
N GLN A 293 -6.70 -7.60 13.63
CA GLN A 293 -6.72 -6.36 14.39
C GLN A 293 -5.39 -5.64 14.29
N LEU A 294 -5.45 -4.36 13.93
CA LEU A 294 -4.33 -3.44 13.96
C LEU A 294 -4.35 -2.72 15.30
N TRP A 295 -3.26 -2.78 16.04
CA TRP A 295 -3.09 -2.08 17.30
C TRP A 295 -2.24 -0.83 17.09
N LEU A 296 -2.78 0.35 17.39
CA LEU A 296 -2.21 1.67 17.10
C LEU A 296 -2.10 2.50 18.38
N PRO A 297 -1.14 2.19 19.27
CA PRO A 297 -1.04 2.83 20.57
C PRO A 297 -0.67 4.33 20.49
N ASP A 298 0.07 4.72 19.46
CA ASP A 298 0.53 6.10 19.26
C ASP A 298 -0.53 7.00 18.59
N LEU A 299 -1.55 6.39 17.96
CA LEU A 299 -2.66 7.09 17.36
C LEU A 299 -3.90 6.97 18.25
N THR A 300 -4.18 8.01 19.02
CA THR A 300 -5.29 7.98 19.97
C THR A 300 -6.60 8.50 19.36
N ILE A 301 -7.71 8.11 19.99
CA ILE A 301 -9.04 8.68 19.76
C ILE A 301 -9.62 9.10 21.09
N ASN A 302 -10.28 10.25 21.14
CA ASN A 302 -11.00 10.67 22.33
C ASN A 302 -12.29 9.84 22.47
N ASN A 303 -12.37 9.06 23.54
CA ASN A 303 -13.57 8.28 23.85
C ASN A 303 -13.93 8.52 25.32
N ASN A 304 -15.13 9.04 25.56
CA ASN A 304 -15.62 9.36 26.92
C ASN A 304 -14.64 10.22 27.74
N PHE A 305 -14.18 11.32 27.15
CA PHE A 305 -13.26 12.29 27.77
C PHE A 305 -11.85 11.75 28.08
N ARG A 306 -11.44 10.65 27.44
CA ARG A 306 -10.10 10.08 27.53
C ARG A 306 -9.56 9.74 26.15
N ASN A 307 -8.28 10.02 25.97
CA ASN A 307 -7.56 9.53 24.81
C ASN A 307 -7.21 8.06 25.02
N VAL A 308 -7.75 7.20 24.15
CA VAL A 308 -7.48 5.76 24.14
C VAL A 308 -6.76 5.38 22.86
N ALA A 309 -5.93 4.35 22.91
CA ALA A 309 -5.28 3.81 21.72
C ALA A 309 -6.33 3.37 20.69
N ARG A 310 -6.07 3.64 19.42
CA ARG A 310 -6.89 3.11 18.32
C ARG A 310 -6.58 1.64 18.10
N PHE A 311 -7.57 0.91 17.69
CA PHE A 311 -7.40 -0.41 17.10
C PHE A 311 -8.47 -0.65 16.05
N ASP A 312 -8.04 -1.21 14.92
CA ASP A 312 -8.88 -1.36 13.75
C ASP A 312 -9.03 -2.83 13.39
N ARG A 313 -10.27 -3.26 13.18
CA ARG A 313 -10.65 -4.62 12.72
C ARG A 313 -11.24 -4.60 11.31
N CYS A 314 -11.18 -3.48 10.62
CA CYS A 314 -11.75 -3.29 9.29
C CYS A 314 -11.23 -4.33 8.30
N VAL A 315 -9.93 -4.67 8.38
CA VAL A 315 -9.29 -5.72 7.57
C VAL A 315 -9.87 -7.13 7.76
N THR A 316 -10.69 -7.34 8.79
CA THR A 316 -11.40 -8.60 8.98
C THR A 316 -12.44 -8.86 7.88
N CYS A 317 -13.12 -7.80 7.40
CA CYS A 317 -14.06 -7.83 6.28
C CYS A 317 -13.40 -7.35 4.97
N HIS A 318 -12.64 -6.26 5.01
CA HIS A 318 -11.95 -5.65 3.88
C HIS A 318 -10.59 -6.33 3.61
N ARG A 319 -10.63 -7.62 3.31
CA ARG A 319 -9.43 -8.47 3.18
C ARG A 319 -8.64 -8.24 1.90
N GLY A 320 -9.25 -7.61 0.90
CA GLY A 320 -8.60 -7.25 -0.36
C GLY A 320 -7.78 -5.96 -0.30
N MET A 321 -7.93 -5.17 0.77
CA MET A 321 -7.50 -3.78 0.85
C MET A 321 -6.03 -3.54 0.52
N ASP A 322 -5.12 -4.44 0.94
CA ASP A 322 -3.67 -4.35 0.73
C ASP A 322 -3.14 -5.28 -0.36
N LYS A 323 -4.02 -5.95 -1.12
CA LYS A 323 -3.60 -6.97 -2.09
C LYS A 323 -3.12 -6.32 -3.38
N THR A 324 -1.99 -6.81 -3.87
CA THR A 324 -1.36 -6.36 -5.10
C THR A 324 -1.16 -7.50 -6.07
N MET A 325 -0.99 -7.20 -7.35
CA MET A 325 -0.44 -8.13 -8.32
C MET A 325 0.99 -8.52 -7.91
N PRO A 326 1.45 -9.74 -8.15
CA PRO A 326 2.83 -10.13 -7.88
C PRO A 326 3.82 -9.17 -8.55
N GLY A 327 4.66 -8.54 -7.74
CA GLY A 327 5.71 -7.63 -8.21
C GLY A 327 5.27 -6.21 -8.59
N ALA A 328 4.00 -5.86 -8.46
CA ALA A 328 3.46 -4.54 -8.82
C ALA A 328 2.63 -3.93 -7.67
N PRO A 329 3.26 -3.24 -6.71
CA PRO A 329 2.54 -2.68 -5.57
C PRO A 329 1.56 -1.55 -5.94
N GLN A 330 1.70 -0.92 -7.10
CA GLN A 330 0.82 0.13 -7.59
C GLN A 330 -0.42 -0.41 -8.33
N ASP A 331 -0.37 -1.66 -8.80
CA ASP A 331 -1.46 -2.27 -9.52
C ASP A 331 -2.34 -3.08 -8.57
N PRO A 332 -3.60 -2.67 -8.33
CA PRO A 332 -4.48 -3.40 -7.43
C PRO A 332 -4.81 -4.78 -8.01
N ALA A 333 -4.69 -5.83 -7.18
CA ALA A 333 -5.04 -7.20 -7.56
C ALA A 333 -6.55 -7.37 -7.79
N TYR A 334 -7.34 -6.62 -7.03
CA TYR A 334 -8.79 -6.66 -7.05
C TYR A 334 -9.36 -5.24 -7.15
N PRO A 335 -9.37 -4.64 -8.36
CA PRO A 335 -9.92 -3.29 -8.54
C PRO A 335 -11.42 -3.28 -8.20
N GLU A 336 -11.94 -2.12 -7.84
CA GLU A 336 -13.36 -1.95 -7.58
C GLU A 336 -14.19 -2.24 -8.86
N ALA A 337 -15.38 -2.81 -8.67
CA ALA A 337 -16.24 -3.19 -9.77
C ALA A 337 -16.77 -1.98 -10.53
N GLU A 338 -16.55 -1.97 -11.83
CA GLU A 338 -17.09 -0.99 -12.77
C GLU A 338 -17.78 -1.69 -13.95
N SER A 339 -18.71 -1.00 -14.59
CA SER A 339 -19.39 -1.48 -15.79
C SER A 339 -18.69 -0.92 -17.02
N VAL A 340 -18.17 -1.80 -17.88
CA VAL A 340 -17.41 -1.43 -19.08
C VAL A 340 -18.16 -1.90 -20.32
N ALA A 341 -18.34 -0.99 -21.28
CA ALA A 341 -18.88 -1.33 -22.60
C ALA A 341 -17.75 -1.78 -23.53
N ILE A 342 -17.91 -2.95 -24.14
CA ILE A 342 -16.92 -3.59 -25.02
C ILE A 342 -17.57 -3.94 -26.35
N THR A 343 -16.85 -3.71 -27.43
CA THR A 343 -17.26 -4.11 -28.77
C THR A 343 -16.40 -5.29 -29.24
N LEU A 344 -16.99 -6.50 -29.24
CA LEU A 344 -16.31 -7.74 -29.63
C LEU A 344 -16.48 -8.01 -31.09
N PRO A 345 -15.42 -8.02 -31.94
CA PRO A 345 -15.50 -8.38 -33.36
C PRO A 345 -15.89 -9.86 -33.53
N THR A 346 -16.74 -10.14 -34.48
CA THR A 346 -17.10 -11.51 -34.84
C THR A 346 -16.48 -11.90 -36.19
N PRO A 347 -16.09 -13.17 -36.39
CA PRO A 347 -15.70 -13.66 -37.71
C PRO A 347 -16.89 -13.72 -38.68
N SER A 348 -16.64 -13.97 -39.97
CA SER A 348 -17.70 -14.25 -40.93
C SER A 348 -18.45 -15.54 -40.59
N ALA A 349 -19.68 -15.68 -41.05
CA ALA A 349 -20.49 -16.89 -40.80
C ALA A 349 -19.83 -18.18 -41.31
N GLU A 350 -19.12 -18.12 -42.42
CA GLU A 350 -18.39 -19.24 -42.98
C GLU A 350 -17.18 -19.66 -42.09
N GLU A 351 -16.41 -18.68 -41.67
CA GLU A 351 -15.27 -18.91 -40.74
C GLU A 351 -15.74 -19.45 -39.38
N ALA A 352 -16.81 -18.89 -38.82
CA ALA A 352 -17.38 -19.34 -37.57
C ALA A 352 -17.84 -20.81 -37.63
N ALA A 353 -18.59 -21.15 -38.71
CA ALA A 353 -19.05 -22.53 -38.90
C ALA A 353 -17.87 -23.50 -39.04
N LYS A 354 -16.85 -23.15 -39.80
CA LYS A 354 -15.63 -23.96 -40.00
C LYS A 354 -14.88 -24.19 -38.70
N LEU A 355 -14.71 -23.14 -37.89
CA LEU A 355 -14.01 -23.23 -36.59
C LEU A 355 -14.78 -24.07 -35.59
N ILE A 356 -16.10 -23.89 -35.49
CA ILE A 356 -16.95 -24.66 -34.57
C ILE A 356 -16.96 -26.14 -34.98
N GLU A 357 -17.04 -26.46 -36.27
CA GLU A 357 -16.97 -27.85 -36.73
C GLU A 357 -15.63 -28.50 -36.46
N ALA A 358 -14.53 -27.78 -36.66
CA ALA A 358 -13.19 -28.28 -36.33
C ALA A 358 -13.04 -28.58 -34.83
N VAL A 359 -13.58 -27.72 -33.95
CA VAL A 359 -13.57 -27.95 -32.51
C VAL A 359 -14.40 -29.18 -32.12
N LYS A 360 -15.60 -29.32 -32.69
CA LYS A 360 -16.47 -30.50 -32.43
C LYS A 360 -15.81 -31.80 -32.90
N ALA A 361 -15.16 -31.80 -34.06
CA ALA A 361 -14.43 -32.97 -34.55
C ALA A 361 -13.26 -33.35 -33.61
N ALA A 362 -12.45 -32.39 -33.21
CA ALA A 362 -11.35 -32.59 -32.27
C ALA A 362 -11.85 -33.05 -30.87
N ALA A 363 -12.97 -32.54 -30.40
CA ALA A 363 -13.60 -32.97 -29.17
C ALA A 363 -14.08 -34.42 -29.26
N ALA A 364 -14.67 -34.81 -30.37
CA ALA A 364 -15.10 -36.20 -30.60
C ALA A 364 -13.91 -37.18 -30.65
N GLU A 365 -12.79 -36.80 -31.28
CA GLU A 365 -11.55 -37.60 -31.27
C GLU A 365 -10.98 -37.80 -29.89
N ARG A 366 -11.08 -36.78 -29.02
CA ARG A 366 -10.65 -36.83 -27.61
C ARG A 366 -11.65 -37.52 -26.69
N GLY A 367 -12.82 -37.91 -27.20
CA GLY A 367 -13.90 -38.52 -26.42
C GLY A 367 -14.60 -37.57 -25.44
N GLN A 368 -14.45 -36.25 -25.61
CA GLN A 368 -15.12 -35.21 -24.85
C GLN A 368 -16.63 -35.23 -25.15
N LYS A 369 -17.45 -35.21 -24.09
CA LYS A 369 -18.93 -35.24 -24.22
C LYS A 369 -19.60 -34.06 -23.50
N GLU A 370 -18.89 -33.34 -22.65
CA GLU A 370 -19.47 -32.27 -21.84
C GLU A 370 -19.59 -30.99 -22.67
N ARG A 371 -20.83 -30.52 -22.82
CA ARG A 371 -21.15 -29.31 -23.60
C ARG A 371 -20.35 -28.06 -23.18
N PRO A 372 -20.20 -27.74 -21.87
CA PRO A 372 -19.47 -26.56 -21.45
C PRO A 372 -18.00 -26.54 -21.86
N GLU A 373 -17.33 -27.69 -21.93
CA GLU A 373 -15.95 -27.78 -22.39
C GLU A 373 -15.83 -27.52 -23.88
N ILE A 374 -16.75 -28.12 -24.69
CA ILE A 374 -16.80 -27.94 -26.15
C ILE A 374 -17.14 -26.47 -26.49
N ASP A 375 -18.06 -25.87 -25.75
CA ASP A 375 -18.44 -24.46 -25.92
C ASP A 375 -17.28 -23.53 -25.56
N ASN A 376 -16.53 -23.80 -24.51
CA ASN A 376 -15.32 -23.07 -24.15
C ASN A 376 -14.22 -23.21 -25.23
N ASP A 377 -14.00 -24.40 -25.75
CA ASP A 377 -13.05 -24.61 -26.84
C ASP A 377 -13.48 -23.84 -28.11
N SER A 378 -14.79 -23.74 -28.36
CA SER A 378 -15.36 -22.95 -29.44
C SER A 378 -15.18 -21.45 -29.24
N LEU A 379 -15.41 -20.93 -28.01
CA LEU A 379 -15.15 -19.53 -27.68
C LEU A 379 -13.68 -19.18 -27.81
N GLN A 380 -12.79 -20.10 -27.37
CA GLN A 380 -11.36 -19.90 -27.52
C GLN A 380 -10.92 -19.84 -28.99
N SER A 381 -11.48 -20.70 -29.81
CA SER A 381 -11.18 -20.75 -31.26
C SER A 381 -11.71 -19.52 -32.02
N LEU A 382 -12.91 -19.04 -31.65
CA LEU A 382 -13.58 -17.92 -32.34
C LEU A 382 -13.09 -16.56 -31.85
N PHE A 383 -12.97 -16.39 -30.56
CA PHE A 383 -12.76 -15.10 -29.94
C PHE A 383 -11.45 -15.02 -29.14
N GLY A 384 -10.85 -16.16 -28.79
CA GLY A 384 -9.67 -16.22 -27.93
C GLY A 384 -9.99 -16.03 -26.44
N LEU A 385 -11.20 -16.35 -26.00
CA LEU A 385 -11.59 -16.29 -24.58
C LEU A 385 -12.13 -17.62 -24.07
N ARG A 386 -12.05 -17.83 -22.75
CA ARG A 386 -12.69 -18.96 -22.06
C ARG A 386 -13.43 -18.46 -20.82
N PHE A 387 -14.53 -19.11 -20.49
CA PHE A 387 -15.19 -18.91 -19.21
C PHE A 387 -14.64 -19.89 -18.15
N ALA A 388 -14.58 -19.40 -16.93
CA ALA A 388 -14.27 -20.25 -15.79
C ALA A 388 -15.34 -21.32 -15.59
N PRO A 389 -14.97 -22.52 -15.12
CA PRO A 389 -15.93 -23.57 -14.79
C PRO A 389 -16.94 -23.13 -13.72
N ARG A 390 -16.56 -22.16 -12.90
CA ARG A 390 -17.39 -21.56 -11.86
C ARG A 390 -17.01 -20.07 -11.75
N GLY A 391 -18.02 -19.21 -11.67
CA GLY A 391 -17.81 -17.77 -11.43
C GLY A 391 -17.30 -17.48 -10.02
N VAL A 392 -16.91 -16.24 -9.80
CA VAL A 392 -16.31 -15.77 -8.54
C VAL A 392 -17.33 -15.78 -7.40
N PHE A 393 -18.47 -15.13 -7.59
CA PHE A 393 -19.50 -14.93 -6.56
C PHE A 393 -20.73 -15.82 -6.75
N SER A 394 -20.94 -16.31 -7.94
CA SER A 394 -22.00 -17.28 -8.26
C SER A 394 -21.44 -18.40 -9.13
N ALA A 395 -21.90 -19.63 -8.90
CA ALA A 395 -21.45 -20.78 -9.67
C ALA A 395 -21.72 -20.64 -11.18
N ASP A 396 -22.84 -20.01 -11.52
CA ASP A 396 -23.32 -19.89 -12.91
C ASP A 396 -22.91 -18.58 -13.61
N GLU A 397 -22.19 -17.68 -12.93
CA GLU A 397 -21.78 -16.39 -13.44
C GLU A 397 -20.80 -16.52 -14.62
N PRO A 398 -21.04 -15.89 -15.80
CA PRO A 398 -20.16 -16.02 -16.96
C PRO A 398 -18.90 -15.18 -16.79
N THR A 399 -17.95 -15.69 -16.01
CA THR A 399 -16.69 -15.03 -15.73
C THR A 399 -15.62 -15.49 -16.69
N VAL A 400 -14.96 -14.55 -17.36
CA VAL A 400 -13.84 -14.82 -18.27
C VAL A 400 -12.63 -15.27 -17.44
N SER A 401 -12.11 -16.49 -17.68
CA SER A 401 -10.89 -16.98 -17.03
C SER A 401 -9.63 -16.75 -17.85
N VAL A 402 -9.75 -16.86 -19.18
CA VAL A 402 -8.62 -16.74 -20.12
C VAL A 402 -8.98 -15.79 -21.25
N VAL A 403 -8.03 -14.92 -21.59
CA VAL A 403 -8.00 -14.15 -22.84
C VAL A 403 -6.67 -14.43 -23.51
N LEU A 404 -6.70 -15.02 -24.72
CA LEU A 404 -5.48 -15.35 -25.43
C LEU A 404 -4.74 -14.05 -25.82
N PRO A 405 -3.46 -13.91 -25.46
CA PRO A 405 -2.68 -12.76 -25.82
C PRO A 405 -2.35 -12.75 -27.31
N ALA A 406 -1.74 -11.68 -27.78
CA ALA A 406 -1.03 -11.65 -29.04
C ALA A 406 0.09 -12.70 -29.02
N GLU A 407 0.35 -13.34 -30.17
CA GLU A 407 1.60 -14.04 -30.39
C GLU A 407 2.72 -12.99 -30.50
N ALA A 408 3.22 -12.57 -29.33
CA ALA A 408 4.34 -11.66 -29.25
C ALA A 408 5.62 -12.44 -29.15
N THR A 409 6.59 -12.08 -29.97
CA THR A 409 7.97 -12.36 -29.64
C THR A 409 8.42 -11.46 -28.49
N PRO A 410 9.34 -11.91 -27.61
CA PRO A 410 9.80 -11.12 -26.43
C PRO A 410 10.52 -9.82 -26.80
N PHE A 411 10.62 -9.46 -28.08
CA PHE A 411 11.37 -8.34 -28.64
C PHE A 411 10.49 -7.31 -29.38
N ASP A 412 9.19 -7.54 -29.46
CA ASP A 412 8.27 -6.57 -30.07
C ASP A 412 7.82 -5.56 -29.02
N ASP A 413 8.15 -4.29 -29.23
CA ASP A 413 7.87 -3.14 -28.34
C ASP A 413 6.38 -2.79 -28.18
N ALA A 414 5.47 -3.60 -28.52
CA ALA A 414 4.04 -3.68 -28.25
C ALA A 414 3.36 -4.51 -29.34
N PRO A 415 3.27 -5.82 -29.17
CA PRO A 415 2.58 -6.65 -30.15
C PRO A 415 1.09 -6.32 -30.16
N GLU A 416 0.52 -6.17 -31.36
CA GLU A 416 -0.93 -6.04 -31.49
C GLU A 416 -1.61 -7.30 -30.94
N PRO A 417 -2.72 -7.16 -30.17
CA PRO A 417 -3.46 -8.29 -29.65
C PRO A 417 -3.96 -9.20 -30.78
N SER A 418 -3.60 -10.48 -30.80
CA SER A 418 -3.96 -11.42 -31.87
C SER A 418 -5.41 -11.89 -31.81
N SER A 419 -5.94 -12.09 -30.58
CA SER A 419 -7.31 -12.56 -30.39
C SER A 419 -8.35 -11.45 -30.50
N ALA A 420 -9.57 -11.79 -30.89
CA ALA A 420 -10.69 -10.84 -30.99
C ALA A 420 -11.01 -10.27 -29.58
N ALA A 421 -10.99 -11.12 -28.55
CA ALA A 421 -11.22 -10.72 -27.16
C ALA A 421 -10.16 -9.74 -26.65
N ALA A 422 -8.88 -10.01 -26.94
CA ALA A 422 -7.79 -9.12 -26.55
C ALA A 422 -7.87 -7.76 -27.28
N ARG A 423 -8.14 -7.78 -28.60
CA ARG A 423 -8.35 -6.52 -29.37
C ARG A 423 -9.54 -5.72 -28.87
N ALA A 424 -10.59 -6.40 -28.38
CA ALA A 424 -11.76 -5.74 -27.80
C ALA A 424 -11.50 -5.20 -26.38
N GLY A 425 -10.37 -5.55 -25.75
CA GLY A 425 -10.02 -5.11 -24.40
C GLY A 425 -10.68 -5.92 -23.28
N LEU A 426 -11.13 -7.17 -23.55
CA LEU A 426 -11.56 -8.10 -22.52
C LEU A 426 -10.36 -8.53 -21.65
N LEU A 427 -10.61 -8.72 -20.38
CA LEU A 427 -9.62 -9.14 -19.39
C LEU A 427 -10.10 -10.38 -18.62
N PRO A 428 -9.17 -11.23 -18.13
CA PRO A 428 -9.51 -12.26 -17.16
C PRO A 428 -10.13 -11.65 -15.90
N GLY A 429 -11.25 -12.20 -15.45
CA GLY A 429 -12.03 -11.66 -14.34
C GLY A 429 -13.25 -10.84 -14.77
N ASP A 430 -13.35 -10.42 -16.03
CA ASP A 430 -14.55 -9.75 -16.54
C ASP A 430 -15.76 -10.70 -16.49
N VAL A 431 -16.88 -10.18 -16.02
CA VAL A 431 -18.16 -10.91 -16.01
C VAL A 431 -19.09 -10.32 -17.05
N ILE A 432 -19.56 -11.13 -17.98
CA ILE A 432 -20.47 -10.66 -19.02
C ILE A 432 -21.88 -10.49 -18.43
N GLU A 433 -22.36 -9.25 -18.34
CA GLU A 433 -23.68 -8.90 -17.82
C GLU A 433 -24.72 -8.68 -18.93
N GLU A 434 -24.29 -8.23 -20.13
CA GLU A 434 -25.19 -8.06 -21.26
C GLU A 434 -24.48 -8.37 -22.58
N VAL A 435 -25.25 -8.93 -23.52
CA VAL A 435 -24.83 -9.14 -24.93
C VAL A 435 -25.91 -8.54 -25.84
N ASN A 436 -25.57 -7.54 -26.64
CA ASN A 436 -26.51 -6.80 -27.52
C ASN A 436 -27.76 -6.31 -26.78
N GLY A 437 -27.62 -5.81 -25.54
CA GLY A 437 -28.70 -5.33 -24.67
C GLY A 437 -29.54 -6.43 -24.01
N ARG A 438 -29.22 -7.70 -24.26
CA ARG A 438 -29.85 -8.85 -23.56
C ARG A 438 -29.07 -9.14 -22.29
N ARG A 439 -29.75 -9.08 -21.15
CA ARG A 439 -29.14 -9.40 -19.83
C ARG A 439 -28.77 -10.88 -19.75
N ILE A 440 -27.56 -11.14 -19.27
CA ILE A 440 -26.98 -12.46 -19.06
C ILE A 440 -26.89 -12.71 -17.54
N THR A 441 -27.46 -13.80 -17.07
CA THR A 441 -27.47 -14.17 -15.65
C THR A 441 -26.81 -15.53 -15.40
N ALA A 442 -26.46 -16.26 -16.45
CA ALA A 442 -25.82 -17.57 -16.36
C ALA A 442 -24.86 -17.80 -17.52
N ALA A 443 -23.81 -18.60 -17.29
CA ALA A 443 -22.83 -18.95 -18.32
C ALA A 443 -23.47 -19.62 -19.55
N SER A 444 -24.50 -20.45 -19.35
CA SER A 444 -25.24 -21.07 -20.46
C SER A 444 -25.88 -20.02 -21.38
N MET A 445 -26.43 -18.94 -20.81
CA MET A 445 -26.98 -17.83 -21.59
C MET A 445 -25.90 -17.07 -22.36
N ALA A 446 -24.70 -16.94 -21.78
CA ALA A 446 -23.55 -16.34 -22.44
C ALA A 446 -23.07 -17.21 -23.62
N PHE A 447 -22.98 -18.52 -23.46
CA PHE A 447 -22.68 -19.46 -24.54
C PHE A 447 -23.71 -19.35 -25.68
N ASP A 448 -25.00 -19.40 -25.35
CA ASP A 448 -26.05 -19.25 -26.36
C ASP A 448 -25.95 -17.90 -27.12
N ALA A 449 -25.69 -16.80 -26.39
CA ALA A 449 -25.58 -15.48 -26.97
C ALA A 449 -24.34 -15.29 -27.85
N LEU A 450 -23.24 -15.94 -27.50
CA LEU A 450 -21.97 -15.82 -28.25
C LEU A 450 -21.77 -16.86 -29.36
N LEU A 451 -22.40 -18.04 -29.25
CA LEU A 451 -22.19 -19.15 -30.19
C LEU A 451 -23.39 -19.45 -31.09
N GLU A 452 -24.62 -19.33 -30.55
CA GLU A 452 -25.82 -19.75 -31.27
C GLU A 452 -26.58 -18.59 -31.93
N THR A 453 -26.59 -17.40 -31.35
CA THR A 453 -27.40 -16.26 -31.76
C THR A 453 -26.66 -15.05 -32.35
N PRO A 454 -25.32 -15.04 -32.49
CA PRO A 454 -24.65 -13.86 -32.99
C PRO A 454 -24.96 -13.65 -34.48
N GLN A 455 -25.09 -12.39 -34.90
CA GLN A 455 -25.06 -12.01 -36.32
C GLN A 455 -23.60 -11.99 -36.75
N TRP A 456 -23.13 -13.10 -37.28
CA TRP A 456 -21.75 -13.26 -37.75
C TRP A 456 -21.38 -12.17 -38.79
N GLY A 457 -20.17 -11.63 -38.63
CA GLY A 457 -19.68 -10.49 -39.40
C GLY A 457 -20.10 -9.12 -38.87
N SER A 458 -20.93 -9.07 -37.83
CA SER A 458 -21.28 -7.83 -37.11
C SER A 458 -20.74 -7.89 -35.70
N PRO A 459 -20.13 -6.80 -35.17
CA PRO A 459 -19.59 -6.80 -33.84
C PRO A 459 -20.69 -6.96 -32.78
N LEU A 460 -20.36 -7.64 -31.66
CA LEU A 460 -21.24 -7.79 -30.51
C LEU A 460 -20.99 -6.67 -29.54
N ALA A 461 -22.05 -6.02 -29.08
CA ALA A 461 -21.98 -5.06 -27.94
C ALA A 461 -22.09 -5.84 -26.65
N LEU A 462 -21.04 -5.81 -25.85
CA LEU A 462 -20.98 -6.41 -24.52
C LEU A 462 -21.00 -5.33 -23.44
N THR A 463 -21.71 -5.59 -22.36
CA THR A 463 -21.50 -4.89 -21.07
C THR A 463 -20.90 -5.89 -20.12
N VAL A 464 -19.72 -5.58 -19.60
CA VAL A 464 -19.03 -6.44 -18.64
C VAL A 464 -18.85 -5.73 -17.32
N ARG A 465 -18.96 -6.47 -16.23
CA ARG A 465 -18.53 -6.02 -14.91
C ARG A 465 -17.06 -6.40 -14.74
N ARG A 466 -16.21 -5.40 -14.62
CA ARG A 466 -14.77 -5.52 -14.39
C ARG A 466 -14.47 -5.22 -12.93
N GLY A 467 -13.61 -6.00 -12.31
CA GLY A 467 -13.26 -5.83 -10.91
C GLY A 467 -14.20 -6.54 -9.95
N VAL A 468 -14.06 -6.26 -8.66
CA VAL A 468 -14.77 -6.95 -7.58
C VAL A 468 -15.54 -5.96 -6.71
N PRO A 469 -16.73 -6.36 -6.20
CA PRO A 469 -17.52 -5.48 -5.35
C PRO A 469 -16.88 -5.30 -3.96
N GLN A 470 -17.23 -4.21 -3.29
CA GLN A 470 -16.91 -4.05 -1.87
C GLN A 470 -17.54 -5.18 -1.03
N PRO A 471 -16.88 -5.65 0.04
CA PRO A 471 -15.61 -5.15 0.62
C PRO A 471 -14.37 -5.89 0.11
N TYR A 472 -14.41 -6.50 -1.05
CA TYR A 472 -13.36 -7.38 -1.57
C TYR A 472 -12.30 -6.64 -2.41
N SER A 473 -12.58 -5.40 -2.82
CA SER A 473 -11.67 -4.62 -3.65
C SER A 473 -10.44 -4.15 -2.88
N THR A 474 -9.38 -3.96 -3.64
CA THR A 474 -8.12 -3.37 -3.18
C THR A 474 -8.28 -1.85 -3.05
N HIS A 475 -7.51 -1.23 -2.16
CA HIS A 475 -7.48 0.22 -2.05
C HIS A 475 -7.03 0.86 -3.38
N PRO A 476 -7.73 1.87 -3.91
CA PRO A 476 -7.45 2.43 -5.24
C PRO A 476 -6.09 3.12 -5.36
N ARG A 477 -5.49 3.55 -4.24
CA ARG A 477 -4.21 4.27 -4.20
C ARG A 477 -3.21 3.57 -3.29
N LEU A 478 -2.76 2.35 -3.70
CA LEU A 478 -1.72 1.58 -2.99
C LEU A 478 -0.35 2.25 -3.01
N ASP A 479 -0.10 3.12 -3.97
CA ASP A 479 1.09 3.96 -4.06
C ASP A 479 1.22 4.91 -2.87
N LEU A 480 0.10 5.36 -2.32
CA LEU A 480 0.02 6.34 -1.24
C LEU A 480 -0.37 5.73 0.10
N PHE A 481 -1.23 4.70 0.10
CA PHE A 481 -1.88 4.18 1.29
C PHE A 481 -1.79 2.67 1.39
N VAL A 482 -1.94 2.16 2.60
CA VAL A 482 -2.17 0.74 2.93
C VAL A 482 -0.95 -0.16 2.74
N SER A 483 -0.26 -0.11 1.59
CA SER A 483 0.87 -1.00 1.33
C SER A 483 2.07 -0.70 2.24
N ASP A 484 2.88 -1.72 2.55
CA ASP A 484 4.08 -1.57 3.39
C ASP A 484 5.13 -0.63 2.76
N SER A 485 5.10 -0.41 1.45
CA SER A 485 5.99 0.50 0.71
C SER A 485 5.43 1.91 0.54
N SER A 486 4.18 2.13 0.90
CA SER A 486 3.53 3.44 0.79
C SER A 486 3.95 4.40 1.90
N PRO A 487 3.78 5.73 1.71
CA PRO A 487 3.98 6.70 2.79
C PRO A 487 3.09 6.48 4.00
N HIS A 488 1.93 5.82 3.84
CA HIS A 488 0.96 5.56 4.90
C HIS A 488 0.66 4.05 5.02
N PRO A 489 1.63 3.25 5.55
CA PRO A 489 1.42 1.83 5.72
C PRO A 489 0.27 1.52 6.69
N MET A 490 -0.56 0.55 6.35
CA MET A 490 -1.72 0.15 7.15
C MET A 490 -1.34 -0.22 8.59
N LYS A 491 -0.20 -0.88 8.78
CA LYS A 491 0.29 -1.29 10.11
C LYS A 491 0.62 -0.12 11.03
N THR A 492 0.95 1.04 10.46
CA THR A 492 1.34 2.25 11.21
C THR A 492 0.17 3.21 11.39
N PHE A 493 -0.67 3.38 10.34
CA PHE A 493 -1.74 4.37 10.34
C PHE A 493 -3.12 3.77 10.61
N GLY A 494 -3.35 2.49 10.31
CA GLY A 494 -4.67 1.87 10.37
C GLY A 494 -5.63 2.43 9.33
N CYS A 495 -6.91 2.25 9.58
CA CYS A 495 -8.00 2.66 8.68
C CYS A 495 -8.77 3.86 9.25
N THR A 496 -9.11 3.81 10.56
CA THR A 496 -9.98 4.80 11.17
C THR A 496 -9.34 6.17 11.38
N ILE A 497 -8.05 6.33 11.20
CA ILE A 497 -7.40 7.66 11.23
C ILE A 497 -7.87 8.52 10.05
N CYS A 498 -8.04 7.90 8.88
CA CYS A 498 -8.52 8.57 7.66
C CYS A 498 -10.04 8.46 7.52
N HIS A 499 -10.59 7.24 7.59
CA HIS A 499 -12.01 6.99 7.30
C HIS A 499 -12.96 7.26 8.45
N GLU A 500 -12.50 7.42 9.69
CA GLU A 500 -13.30 7.40 10.92
C GLU A 500 -14.04 6.07 11.09
N GLY A 501 -15.23 6.07 11.69
CA GLY A 501 -16.00 4.85 11.96
C GLY A 501 -15.58 4.15 13.25
N GLN A 502 -16.30 3.06 13.57
CA GLN A 502 -16.03 2.28 14.77
C GLN A 502 -15.10 1.09 14.47
N GLY A 503 -13.79 1.33 14.55
CA GLY A 503 -12.74 0.35 14.19
C GLY A 503 -12.80 -0.96 14.99
N SER A 504 -13.37 -0.97 16.19
CA SER A 504 -13.55 -2.17 17.02
C SER A 504 -14.63 -3.13 16.52
N SER A 505 -15.50 -2.66 15.61
CA SER A 505 -16.62 -3.46 15.11
C SER A 505 -16.17 -4.51 14.08
N THR A 506 -16.84 -5.66 14.09
CA THR A 506 -16.74 -6.71 13.06
C THR A 506 -18.08 -6.94 12.38
N SER A 507 -18.96 -5.95 12.39
CA SER A 507 -20.27 -5.97 11.77
C SER A 507 -20.51 -4.68 10.99
N PHE A 508 -21.00 -4.78 9.76
CA PHE A 508 -21.37 -3.63 8.94
C PHE A 508 -22.29 -2.67 9.69
N LYS A 509 -23.29 -3.22 10.36
CA LYS A 509 -24.30 -2.48 11.15
C LYS A 509 -23.70 -1.59 12.24
N TRP A 510 -22.62 -2.03 12.91
CA TRP A 510 -22.01 -1.33 14.04
C TRP A 510 -20.72 -0.60 13.71
N ALA A 511 -20.19 -0.76 12.49
CA ALA A 511 -18.97 -0.07 12.05
C ALA A 511 -19.19 1.43 11.78
N SER A 512 -20.45 1.88 11.79
CA SER A 512 -20.86 3.27 11.55
C SER A 512 -20.48 3.78 10.16
N HIS A 513 -20.68 2.92 9.14
CA HIS A 513 -20.60 3.34 7.74
C HIS A 513 -21.56 4.48 7.46
N THR A 514 -21.16 5.44 6.64
CA THR A 514 -22.00 6.58 6.24
C THR A 514 -22.30 6.50 4.75
N PRO A 515 -23.59 6.41 4.35
CA PRO A 515 -23.97 6.32 2.95
C PRO A 515 -23.74 7.63 2.20
N ASN A 516 -23.41 7.52 0.91
CA ASN A 516 -23.23 8.67 0.04
C ASN A 516 -24.54 9.35 -0.38
N SER A 517 -25.68 8.66 -0.24
CA SER A 517 -26.99 9.18 -0.62
C SER A 517 -28.11 8.52 0.18
N PRO A 518 -29.30 9.15 0.25
CA PRO A 518 -30.50 8.53 0.85
C PRO A 518 -30.88 7.20 0.19
N LYS A 519 -30.68 7.06 -1.13
CA LYS A 519 -30.93 5.80 -1.84
C LYS A 519 -30.02 4.68 -1.34
N GLN A 520 -28.74 4.98 -1.14
CA GLN A 520 -27.79 4.02 -0.58
C GLN A 520 -28.11 3.68 0.86
N ALA A 521 -28.56 4.66 1.66
CA ALA A 521 -29.01 4.41 3.03
C ALA A 521 -30.17 3.40 3.09
N HIS A 522 -31.16 3.53 2.20
CA HIS A 522 -32.25 2.56 2.10
C HIS A 522 -31.76 1.17 1.68
N ALA A 523 -30.93 1.08 0.66
CA ALA A 523 -30.37 -0.19 0.21
C ALA A 523 -29.57 -0.89 1.33
N TRP A 524 -28.74 -0.14 2.06
CA TRP A 524 -27.97 -0.69 3.18
C TRP A 524 -28.82 -1.07 4.39
N HIS A 525 -29.94 -0.34 4.61
CA HIS A 525 -30.91 -0.72 5.64
C HIS A 525 -31.51 -2.09 5.32
N ASP A 526 -31.93 -2.31 4.08
CA ASP A 526 -32.59 -3.55 3.66
C ASP A 526 -31.62 -4.73 3.60
N GLU A 527 -30.39 -4.50 3.13
CA GLU A 527 -29.41 -5.56 2.91
C GLU A 527 -28.63 -5.92 4.19
N TYR A 528 -28.18 -4.88 4.95
CA TYR A 528 -27.28 -5.07 6.09
C TYR A 528 -27.90 -4.70 7.43
N GLY A 529 -29.15 -4.25 7.46
CA GLY A 529 -29.78 -3.71 8.65
C GLY A 529 -29.09 -2.42 9.14
N TRP A 530 -28.53 -1.64 8.20
CA TRP A 530 -27.85 -0.40 8.53
C TRP A 530 -28.79 0.59 9.21
N PHE A 531 -28.27 1.33 10.16
CA PHE A 531 -28.97 2.44 10.83
C PHE A 531 -27.97 3.54 11.17
N ASN A 532 -28.44 4.77 11.32
CA ASN A 532 -27.62 5.86 11.79
C ASN A 532 -27.31 5.69 13.28
N ASN A 533 -26.08 5.33 13.61
CA ASN A 533 -25.65 5.10 14.98
C ASN A 533 -25.30 6.41 15.70
N HIS A 534 -26.31 7.04 16.32
CA HIS A 534 -26.13 8.30 17.06
C HIS A 534 -25.27 8.18 18.33
N HIS A 535 -24.98 6.97 18.78
CA HIS A 535 -24.15 6.74 19.98
C HIS A 535 -22.65 6.79 19.68
N TRP A 536 -22.28 6.70 18.39
CA TRP A 536 -20.89 6.81 17.97
C TRP A 536 -20.64 8.19 17.34
N ILE A 537 -19.82 8.99 18.01
CA ILE A 537 -19.60 10.41 17.65
C ILE A 537 -18.64 10.62 16.46
N PHE A 538 -17.96 9.55 16.02
CA PHE A 538 -17.05 9.57 14.87
C PHE A 538 -17.54 8.62 13.77
N PRO A 539 -18.71 8.84 13.14
CA PRO A 539 -19.18 7.99 12.06
C PRO A 539 -18.18 8.04 10.91
N MET A 540 -18.13 6.96 10.11
CA MET A 540 -17.28 6.90 8.93
C MET A 540 -17.60 8.08 8.01
N ARG A 541 -16.56 8.70 7.44
CA ARG A 541 -16.78 9.73 6.43
C ARG A 541 -17.40 9.10 5.18
N PRO A 542 -18.39 9.76 4.56
CA PRO A 542 -18.88 9.29 3.27
C PRO A 542 -17.74 9.42 2.24
N GLU A 543 -17.63 8.47 1.34
CA GLU A 543 -16.56 8.34 0.34
C GLU A 543 -16.24 9.68 -0.38
N ARG A 544 -17.29 10.43 -0.74
CA ARG A 544 -17.13 11.73 -1.41
C ARG A 544 -16.44 12.81 -0.57
N PHE A 545 -16.20 12.57 0.74
CA PHE A 545 -15.55 13.52 1.66
C PHE A 545 -14.34 12.91 2.41
N GLU A 546 -13.83 11.78 1.97
CA GLU A 546 -12.70 11.09 2.64
C GLU A 546 -11.42 11.95 2.66
N GLU A 547 -11.15 12.66 1.58
CA GLU A 547 -9.97 13.55 1.46
C GLU A 547 -9.92 14.63 2.55
N SER A 548 -11.06 14.95 3.17
CA SER A 548 -11.11 15.89 4.30
C SER A 548 -10.27 15.43 5.50
N SER A 549 -9.91 14.15 5.57
CA SER A 549 -9.08 13.62 6.66
C SER A 549 -7.60 13.98 6.53
N CYS A 550 -7.12 14.35 5.36
CA CYS A 550 -5.69 14.63 5.10
C CYS A 550 -5.14 15.76 5.99
N LEU A 551 -5.94 16.80 6.24
CA LEU A 551 -5.52 17.93 7.07
C LEU A 551 -5.40 17.63 8.58
N LYS A 552 -5.75 16.43 9.03
CA LYS A 552 -5.45 16.00 10.41
C LYS A 552 -3.94 15.94 10.67
N CYS A 553 -3.15 15.66 9.64
CA CYS A 553 -1.70 15.53 9.71
C CYS A 553 -0.97 16.50 8.77
N HIS A 554 -1.51 16.75 7.56
CA HIS A 554 -0.97 17.70 6.61
C HIS A 554 -1.52 19.10 6.91
N HIS A 555 -0.76 19.91 7.64
CA HIS A 555 -1.21 21.23 8.07
C HIS A 555 -1.25 22.27 6.93
N GLN A 556 -0.66 21.96 5.78
CA GLN A 556 -0.65 22.82 4.60
C GLN A 556 -1.18 22.04 3.40
N VAL A 557 -2.21 22.58 2.75
CA VAL A 557 -2.81 21.95 1.56
C VAL A 557 -1.82 21.84 0.40
N VAL A 558 -0.90 22.78 0.29
CA VAL A 558 0.16 22.75 -0.74
C VAL A 558 1.07 21.53 -0.67
N ASP A 559 1.15 20.87 0.50
CA ASP A 559 1.89 19.61 0.65
C ASP A 559 1.20 18.43 -0.09
N LEU A 560 -0.06 18.62 -0.51
CA LEU A 560 -0.89 17.63 -1.20
C LEU A 560 -1.01 17.91 -2.72
N GLU A 561 -0.31 18.91 -3.23
CA GLU A 561 -0.22 19.17 -4.67
C GLU A 561 0.58 18.08 -5.39
N PRO A 562 0.40 17.94 -6.72
CA PRO A 562 1.18 16.99 -7.52
C PRO A 562 2.68 17.17 -7.33
N SER A 563 3.41 16.08 -7.29
CA SER A 563 4.88 16.06 -7.18
C SER A 563 5.49 15.10 -8.20
N GLU A 564 6.80 15.16 -8.42
CA GLU A 564 7.48 14.21 -9.32
C GLU A 564 7.27 12.74 -8.90
N LYS A 565 7.22 12.50 -7.59
CA LYS A 565 7.00 11.15 -7.04
C LYS A 565 5.54 10.72 -7.13
N PHE A 566 4.62 11.66 -7.00
CA PHE A 566 3.17 11.45 -7.03
C PHE A 566 2.56 12.46 -8.00
N PRO A 567 2.58 12.17 -9.31
CA PRO A 567 2.06 13.08 -10.33
C PRO A 567 0.55 13.29 -10.23
N GLU A 568 -0.18 12.30 -9.72
CA GLU A 568 -1.59 12.46 -9.37
C GLU A 568 -1.70 12.97 -7.93
N PRO A 569 -2.41 14.09 -7.68
CA PRO A 569 -2.52 14.64 -6.34
C PRO A 569 -3.17 13.63 -5.39
N PRO A 570 -2.67 13.48 -4.16
CA PRO A 570 -3.23 12.54 -3.19
C PRO A 570 -4.65 12.89 -2.74
N ALA A 571 -5.01 14.18 -2.80
CA ALA A 571 -6.30 14.71 -2.37
C ALA A 571 -6.79 15.79 -3.35
N PRO A 572 -7.18 15.42 -4.59
CA PRO A 572 -7.51 16.39 -5.64
C PRO A 572 -8.70 17.29 -5.29
N LYS A 573 -9.74 16.76 -4.65
CA LYS A 573 -10.91 17.53 -4.26
C LYS A 573 -10.60 18.54 -3.16
N LEU A 574 -9.72 18.18 -2.23
CA LEU A 574 -9.28 19.07 -1.15
C LEU A 574 -8.44 20.23 -1.70
N VAL A 575 -7.48 19.93 -2.57
CA VAL A 575 -6.60 20.91 -3.23
C VAL A 575 -7.44 21.87 -4.09
N GLU A 576 -8.33 21.32 -4.90
CA GLU A 576 -9.26 22.12 -5.71
C GLU A 576 -10.15 23.01 -4.85
N GLY A 577 -10.70 22.50 -3.75
CA GLY A 577 -11.49 23.26 -2.79
C GLY A 577 -10.71 24.44 -2.19
N TYR A 578 -9.43 24.25 -1.89
CA TYR A 578 -8.54 25.32 -1.42
C TYR A 578 -8.40 26.44 -2.47
N HIS A 579 -8.14 26.07 -3.72
CA HIS A 579 -8.02 27.04 -4.81
C HIS A 579 -9.33 27.77 -5.10
N LEU A 580 -10.46 27.07 -5.08
CA LEU A 580 -11.79 27.65 -5.28
C LEU A 580 -12.17 28.64 -4.17
N ILE A 581 -11.92 28.31 -2.90
CA ILE A 581 -12.15 29.25 -1.77
C ILE A 581 -11.33 30.52 -1.97
N ARG A 582 -10.11 30.40 -2.49
CA ARG A 582 -9.24 31.50 -2.83
C ARG A 582 -9.77 32.31 -4.01
N GLN A 583 -10.19 31.63 -5.07
CA GLN A 583 -10.72 32.22 -6.29
C GLN A 583 -12.01 32.99 -6.03
N TYR A 584 -12.96 32.39 -5.31
CA TYR A 584 -14.23 33.03 -4.95
C TYR A 584 -14.09 34.04 -3.83
N GLY A 585 -12.95 34.12 -3.16
CA GLY A 585 -12.70 35.11 -2.11
C GLY A 585 -13.53 34.91 -0.84
N CYS A 586 -13.92 33.69 -0.52
CA CYS A 586 -14.76 33.36 0.65
C CYS A 586 -14.17 33.91 1.96
N TYR A 587 -12.84 33.89 2.07
CA TYR A 587 -12.09 34.42 3.22
C TYR A 587 -12.28 35.92 3.43
N GLY A 588 -12.72 36.66 2.44
CA GLY A 588 -13.03 38.10 2.59
C GLY A 588 -14.18 38.36 3.57
N CYS A 589 -15.11 37.41 3.65
CA CYS A 589 -16.30 37.54 4.52
C CYS A 589 -16.29 36.54 5.68
N HIS A 590 -15.63 35.39 5.54
CA HIS A 590 -15.61 34.28 6.52
C HIS A 590 -14.23 34.04 7.11
N GLU A 591 -14.17 33.65 8.37
CA GLU A 591 -12.97 33.02 8.94
C GLU A 591 -12.93 31.55 8.50
N ILE A 592 -11.80 31.13 7.94
CA ILE A 592 -11.59 29.77 7.43
C ILE A 592 -10.24 29.26 7.93
N ASN A 593 -10.24 28.13 8.63
CA ASN A 593 -9.02 27.51 9.16
C ASN A 593 -8.10 27.02 8.03
N GLY A 594 -6.81 27.01 8.31
CA GLY A 594 -5.78 26.57 7.33
C GLY A 594 -5.61 27.54 6.15
N TYR A 595 -6.36 28.60 6.09
CA TYR A 595 -6.29 29.58 5.03
C TYR A 595 -5.50 30.81 5.48
N ALA A 596 -4.26 30.93 4.99
CA ALA A 596 -3.37 32.04 5.29
C ALA A 596 -3.74 33.29 4.44
N GLY A 597 -4.98 33.73 4.59
CA GLY A 597 -5.54 34.83 3.82
C GLY A 597 -5.18 36.18 4.46
N PRO A 598 -6.17 36.85 5.07
CA PRO A 598 -6.03 38.23 5.52
C PRO A 598 -5.08 38.45 6.69
N ASP A 599 -4.57 37.39 7.31
CA ASP A 599 -3.60 37.49 8.42
C ASP A 599 -2.19 37.85 7.97
N LYS A 600 -1.86 37.57 6.72
CA LYS A 600 -0.59 38.01 6.09
C LYS A 600 -0.83 39.30 5.31
N ARG A 601 -0.44 40.41 5.90
CA ARG A 601 -0.56 41.73 5.28
C ARG A 601 0.70 42.06 4.46
N VAL A 602 0.46 42.69 3.32
CA VAL A 602 1.52 43.25 2.46
C VAL A 602 1.54 44.76 2.69
N GLY A 603 1.54 45.21 3.91
CA GLY A 603 1.50 46.60 4.27
C GLY A 603 0.63 46.90 5.49
N PRO A 604 0.37 48.13 5.83
CA PRO A 604 -0.46 48.49 6.97
C PRO A 604 -1.91 47.99 6.77
N ASP A 605 -2.50 47.53 7.85
CA ASP A 605 -3.90 47.11 7.83
C ASP A 605 -4.82 48.33 7.85
N MET A 606 -5.30 48.71 6.68
CA MET A 606 -6.19 49.86 6.51
C MET A 606 -7.57 49.71 7.17
N ARG A 607 -7.90 48.54 7.70
CA ARG A 607 -9.15 48.31 8.47
C ARG A 607 -9.04 48.77 9.92
N LEU A 608 -7.81 48.85 10.42
CA LEU A 608 -7.55 49.39 11.75
C LEU A 608 -7.64 50.92 11.70
N ASN A 609 -8.45 51.50 12.55
CA ASN A 609 -8.57 52.93 12.65
C ASN A 609 -8.37 53.39 14.11
N PRO A 610 -7.28 54.02 14.42
CA PRO A 610 -6.05 54.11 13.62
C PRO A 610 -5.23 52.83 13.66
N ASN A 611 -4.45 52.61 12.65
CA ASN A 611 -3.58 51.43 12.61
C ASN A 611 -2.27 51.63 13.40
N TYR A 612 -1.63 50.55 13.79
CA TYR A 612 -0.38 50.55 14.53
C TYR A 612 0.74 51.33 13.81
N HIS A 613 0.70 51.36 12.50
CA HIS A 613 1.71 52.08 11.69
C HIS A 613 1.59 53.58 11.88
N GLU A 614 0.38 54.14 11.95
CA GLU A 614 0.15 55.56 12.24
C GLU A 614 0.58 55.94 13.66
N VAL A 615 0.24 55.10 14.64
CA VAL A 615 0.69 55.27 16.02
C VAL A 615 2.21 55.20 16.12
N ALA A 616 2.85 54.23 15.48
CA ALA A 616 4.29 54.11 15.44
C ALA A 616 4.95 55.34 14.74
N ALA A 617 4.36 55.83 13.66
CA ALA A 617 4.83 57.03 12.97
C ALA A 617 4.72 58.29 13.86
N ALA A 618 3.60 58.45 14.60
CA ALA A 618 3.41 59.54 15.54
C ALA A 618 4.43 59.50 16.68
N ILE A 619 4.73 58.35 17.26
CA ILE A 619 5.74 58.15 18.31
C ILE A 619 7.15 58.49 17.77
N ALA A 620 7.50 58.03 16.60
CA ALA A 620 8.81 58.28 16.02
C ALA A 620 9.02 59.72 15.61
N ALA A 621 7.95 60.50 15.38
CA ALA A 621 8.00 61.89 14.94
C ALA A 621 7.86 62.92 16.08
N ASP A 622 7.36 62.54 17.25
CA ASP A 622 7.05 63.45 18.33
C ASP A 622 8.06 63.39 19.49
N PRO A 623 8.92 64.42 19.63
CA PRO A 623 9.87 64.50 20.75
C PRO A 623 9.19 64.53 22.13
N GLY A 624 7.91 64.92 22.23
CA GLY A 624 7.15 64.97 23.47
C GLY A 624 6.77 63.58 24.03
N LEU A 625 6.94 62.57 23.24
CA LEU A 625 6.72 61.16 23.63
C LEU A 625 8.01 60.45 24.07
N ALA A 626 9.15 61.15 24.18
CA ALA A 626 10.41 60.62 24.69
C ALA A 626 10.32 60.05 26.12
N GLY A 627 9.29 60.47 26.89
CA GLY A 627 8.98 59.95 28.24
C GLY A 627 8.53 58.48 28.27
N LEU A 628 8.09 57.91 27.14
CA LEU A 628 7.82 56.49 27.00
C LEU A 628 9.08 55.60 26.94
N GLY A 629 10.27 56.29 26.88
CA GLY A 629 11.60 55.69 26.87
C GLY A 629 12.10 55.20 25.51
N ASP A 630 13.40 54.96 25.41
CA ASP A 630 14.10 54.58 24.19
C ASP A 630 13.59 53.27 23.59
N SER A 631 13.00 52.43 24.40
CA SER A 631 12.43 51.16 23.96
C SER A 631 11.18 51.36 23.11
N ALA A 632 10.31 52.32 23.47
CA ALA A 632 9.10 52.62 22.72
C ALA A 632 9.44 53.19 21.33
N VAL A 633 10.43 54.10 21.25
CA VAL A 633 10.91 54.62 19.97
C VAL A 633 11.52 53.54 19.08
N ARG A 634 12.25 52.61 19.67
CA ARG A 634 12.81 51.45 18.97
C ARG A 634 11.73 50.54 18.41
N TRP A 635 10.74 50.19 19.25
CA TRP A 635 9.59 49.38 18.80
C TRP A 635 8.77 50.12 17.74
N ALA A 636 8.57 51.42 17.86
CA ALA A 636 7.88 52.20 16.85
C ALA A 636 8.62 52.17 15.50
N ASN A 637 9.93 52.27 15.49
CA ASN A 637 10.73 52.16 14.27
C ASN A 637 10.69 50.73 13.67
N GLU A 638 10.67 49.70 14.51
CA GLU A 638 10.50 48.30 14.09
C GLU A 638 9.14 48.09 13.43
N VAL A 639 8.03 48.58 14.04
CA VAL A 639 6.68 48.52 13.48
C VAL A 639 6.58 49.26 12.13
N LYS A 640 7.28 50.40 11.98
CA LYS A 640 7.32 51.13 10.70
C LYS A 640 8.03 50.36 9.58
N THR A 641 9.10 49.65 9.91
CA THR A 641 9.91 48.91 8.93
C THR A 641 9.40 47.47 8.70
N SER A 642 8.73 46.90 9.69
CA SER A 642 8.14 45.54 9.66
C SER A 642 6.74 45.58 10.22
N PRO A 643 5.72 46.01 9.44
CA PRO A 643 4.34 46.15 9.91
C PRO A 643 3.74 44.82 10.46
N ASP A 644 4.27 43.71 10.03
CA ASP A 644 3.86 42.35 10.48
C ASP A 644 4.61 41.87 11.73
N GLY A 645 5.52 42.66 12.26
CA GLY A 645 6.29 42.36 13.47
C GLY A 645 5.40 42.38 14.74
N SER A 646 4.76 41.25 15.07
CA SER A 646 3.78 41.18 16.15
C SER A 646 4.36 41.56 17.52
N ALA A 647 5.58 41.13 17.85
CA ALA A 647 6.19 41.34 19.16
C ALA A 647 6.51 42.84 19.46
N ALA A 648 7.01 43.60 18.48
CA ALA A 648 7.27 45.02 18.63
C ALA A 648 5.97 45.83 18.76
N ARG A 649 4.97 45.47 17.96
CA ARG A 649 3.63 46.05 17.99
C ARG A 649 2.96 45.87 19.34
N ASP A 650 2.97 44.64 19.88
CA ASP A 650 2.33 44.34 21.15
C ASP A 650 2.99 45.05 22.33
N ARG A 651 4.34 45.10 22.36
CA ARG A 651 5.11 45.85 23.38
C ARG A 651 4.88 47.35 23.29
N LEU A 652 4.77 47.89 22.08
CA LEU A 652 4.49 49.30 21.88
C LEU A 652 3.07 49.66 22.37
N ARG A 653 2.11 48.81 22.07
CA ARG A 653 0.74 48.91 22.56
C ARG A 653 0.66 48.88 24.08
N GLU A 654 1.31 47.89 24.70
CA GLU A 654 1.34 47.74 26.17
C GLU A 654 1.95 49.00 26.83
N ALA A 655 3.03 49.53 26.29
CA ALA A 655 3.68 50.74 26.83
C ALA A 655 2.77 51.97 26.78
N ILE A 656 2.03 52.17 25.65
CA ILE A 656 1.13 53.30 25.49
C ILE A 656 -0.10 53.16 26.40
N LEU A 657 -0.70 51.99 26.48
CA LEU A 657 -1.86 51.71 27.31
C LEU A 657 -1.53 51.76 28.81
N ALA A 658 -0.32 51.30 29.20
CA ALA A 658 0.16 51.42 30.57
C ALA A 658 0.37 52.88 30.99
N ASP A 659 1.04 53.70 30.18
CA ASP A 659 1.24 55.12 30.44
C ASP A 659 -0.12 55.87 30.50
N ALA A 660 -1.07 55.50 29.64
CA ALA A 660 -2.41 56.09 29.64
C ALA A 660 -3.25 55.67 30.87
N ALA A 661 -3.02 54.47 31.45
CA ALA A 661 -3.74 53.97 32.62
C ALA A 661 -3.26 54.56 33.95
N GLU A 662 -1.96 54.95 34.02
CA GLU A 662 -1.39 55.57 35.23
C GLU A 662 -1.86 57.04 35.45
N GLY A 663 -2.81 57.49 34.72
CA GLY A 663 -3.19 58.88 34.45
C GLY A 663 -3.90 59.68 35.49
N GLU A 664 -4.22 59.15 36.67
CA GLU A 664 -4.88 59.99 37.69
C GLU A 664 -3.93 60.83 38.56
N ASP A 665 -2.61 60.61 38.46
CA ASP A 665 -1.61 61.31 39.31
C ASP A 665 -0.71 62.33 38.60
N GLY A 666 -1.03 62.79 37.43
CA GLY A 666 -0.40 63.96 36.77
C GLY A 666 0.93 63.73 36.09
N LYS A 667 1.35 62.49 35.81
CA LYS A 667 2.59 62.16 35.11
C LYS A 667 2.42 61.73 33.65
N LEU A 668 1.24 61.87 33.12
CA LEU A 668 0.95 61.46 31.76
C LEU A 668 1.58 62.41 30.73
N LEU A 669 2.12 61.80 29.73
CA LEU A 669 2.35 62.51 28.47
C LEU A 669 1.01 62.79 27.80
N PRO A 670 0.63 64.04 27.58
CA PRO A 670 -0.72 64.38 27.09
C PRO A 670 -1.12 63.67 25.81
N ARG A 671 -0.12 63.27 25.01
CA ARG A 671 -0.33 62.60 23.75
C ARG A 671 -0.60 61.09 23.87
N THR A 672 -0.22 60.48 25.00
CA THR A 672 -0.47 59.04 25.18
C THR A 672 -1.93 58.70 25.36
N HIS A 673 -2.76 59.62 25.96
CA HIS A 673 -4.20 59.48 25.99
C HIS A 673 -4.83 59.45 24.60
N GLU A 674 -4.40 60.33 23.73
CA GLU A 674 -4.86 60.35 22.37
C GLU A 674 -4.46 59.07 21.62
N LEU A 675 -3.24 58.65 21.72
CA LEU A 675 -2.73 57.41 21.13
C LEU A 675 -3.35 56.18 21.76
N ALA A 676 -3.61 56.16 23.07
CA ALA A 676 -4.33 55.08 23.75
C ALA A 676 -5.77 54.96 23.29
N GLY A 677 -6.45 56.12 23.07
CA GLY A 677 -7.76 56.14 22.45
C GLY A 677 -7.75 55.50 21.07
N MET A 678 -6.71 55.76 20.30
CA MET A 678 -6.51 55.14 18.99
C MET A 678 -6.26 53.63 19.05
N LEU A 679 -5.74 53.08 20.15
CA LEU A 679 -5.39 51.69 20.33
C LEU A 679 -6.38 50.92 21.27
N LYS A 680 -7.39 51.56 21.77
CA LYS A 680 -8.27 51.05 22.83
C LYS A 680 -8.92 49.70 22.50
N GLU A 681 -9.24 49.52 21.24
CA GLU A 681 -9.79 48.26 20.73
C GLU A 681 -9.11 47.86 19.41
N PRO A 682 -7.78 47.63 19.43
CA PRO A 682 -7.10 47.26 18.21
C PRO A 682 -7.54 45.84 17.83
N GLU A 683 -8.15 45.72 16.69
CA GLU A 683 -8.38 44.42 16.11
C GLU A 683 -7.02 43.81 15.69
N THR A 684 -6.67 42.66 16.24
CA THR A 684 -5.53 41.92 15.80
C THR A 684 -5.83 41.23 14.45
N PRO A 685 -4.83 41.06 13.57
CA PRO A 685 -5.02 40.25 12.37
C PRO A 685 -5.59 38.89 12.72
N GLY A 686 -6.65 38.47 12.01
CA GLY A 686 -7.38 37.24 12.31
C GLY A 686 -8.50 37.37 13.34
N SER A 687 -8.60 38.49 14.09
CA SER A 687 -9.69 38.76 15.07
C SER A 687 -10.71 39.72 14.56
N PHE A 688 -10.64 40.17 13.33
CA PHE A 688 -11.61 41.05 12.73
C PHE A 688 -12.96 40.37 12.61
N PRO A 689 -14.07 41.03 13.04
CA PRO A 689 -15.41 40.52 12.79
C PRO A 689 -15.65 40.47 11.28
N LYS A 690 -15.73 39.27 10.75
CA LYS A 690 -16.15 39.06 9.37
C LYS A 690 -17.64 39.28 9.25
N VAL A 691 -18.09 39.72 8.09
CA VAL A 691 -19.53 39.93 7.83
C VAL A 691 -20.32 38.63 7.77
N GLY A 692 -19.66 37.54 7.44
CA GLY A 692 -20.19 36.18 7.48
C GLY A 692 -19.87 35.49 8.80
N PRO A 693 -20.60 34.44 9.18
CA PRO A 693 -20.29 33.61 10.34
C PRO A 693 -18.92 32.91 10.16
N SER A 694 -18.22 32.64 11.27
CA SER A 694 -16.99 31.84 11.25
C SER A 694 -17.27 30.44 10.74
N LEU A 695 -16.46 29.99 9.79
CA LEU A 695 -16.51 28.64 9.23
C LEU A 695 -15.47 27.71 9.88
N ARG A 696 -14.76 28.16 10.94
CA ARG A 696 -13.80 27.36 11.68
C ARG A 696 -14.36 26.02 12.16
N HIS A 697 -15.65 25.99 12.47
CA HIS A 697 -16.36 24.82 13.01
C HIS A 697 -17.43 24.31 12.04
N ALA A 698 -17.24 24.51 10.73
CA ALA A 698 -18.27 24.23 9.74
C ALA A 698 -18.76 22.77 9.79
N ALA A 699 -17.84 21.80 9.82
CA ALA A 699 -18.20 20.38 9.85
C ALA A 699 -18.82 19.92 11.18
N ALA A 700 -18.51 20.60 12.29
CA ALA A 700 -19.11 20.30 13.58
C ALA A 700 -20.57 20.81 13.68
N LYS A 701 -20.91 21.84 12.91
CA LYS A 701 -22.22 22.51 12.97
C LYS A 701 -23.16 22.19 11.82
N LEU A 702 -22.59 21.87 10.64
CA LEU A 702 -23.36 21.79 9.40
C LEU A 702 -23.19 20.40 8.78
N GLY A 703 -24.29 19.81 8.34
CA GLY A 703 -24.22 18.62 7.47
C GLY A 703 -23.73 19.01 6.07
N PHE A 704 -22.96 18.14 5.43
CA PHE A 704 -22.38 18.39 4.11
C PHE A 704 -23.43 18.64 3.02
N GLU A 705 -24.57 17.95 3.04
CA GLU A 705 -25.66 18.15 2.09
C GLU A 705 -26.34 19.52 2.28
N TRP A 706 -26.46 19.96 3.53
CA TRP A 706 -26.97 21.30 3.81
C TRP A 706 -26.01 22.37 3.32
N ALA A 707 -24.68 22.18 3.55
CA ALA A 707 -23.66 23.10 3.09
C ALA A 707 -23.64 23.18 1.55
N TYR A 708 -23.85 22.06 0.87
CA TYR A 708 -23.96 22.03 -0.60
C TYR A 708 -25.13 22.87 -1.10
N SER A 709 -26.30 22.66 -0.53
CA SER A 709 -27.52 23.38 -0.91
C SER A 709 -27.40 24.85 -0.59
N TRP A 710 -26.79 25.20 0.55
CA TRP A 710 -26.55 26.58 0.95
C TRP A 710 -25.59 27.31 -0.01
N LEU A 711 -24.45 26.69 -0.34
CA LEU A 711 -23.49 27.28 -1.27
C LEU A 711 -24.08 27.46 -2.66
N ARG A 712 -24.92 26.53 -3.09
CA ARG A 712 -25.57 26.58 -4.39
C ARG A 712 -26.55 27.76 -4.49
N ASN A 713 -27.40 27.96 -3.50
CA ASN A 713 -28.39 29.05 -3.49
C ASN A 713 -28.76 29.46 -2.07
N PRO A 714 -27.98 30.36 -1.43
CA PRO A 714 -28.26 30.77 -0.04
C PRO A 714 -29.59 31.46 0.12
N GLN A 715 -30.10 32.19 -0.88
CA GLN A 715 -31.37 32.89 -0.83
C GLN A 715 -32.58 31.95 -0.78
N GLU A 716 -32.46 30.73 -1.25
CA GLU A 716 -33.51 29.70 -1.15
C GLU A 716 -33.86 29.39 0.31
N PHE A 717 -32.85 29.33 1.19
CA PHE A 717 -33.02 29.06 2.61
C PHE A 717 -33.30 30.33 3.42
N ARG A 718 -32.63 31.42 3.06
CA ARG A 718 -32.74 32.69 3.76
C ARG A 718 -32.77 33.85 2.76
N PRO A 719 -33.97 34.27 2.32
CA PRO A 719 -34.12 35.35 1.31
C PRO A 719 -33.45 36.67 1.68
N SER A 720 -33.31 36.96 2.99
CA SER A 720 -32.64 38.17 3.48
C SER A 720 -31.12 38.04 3.68
N THR A 721 -30.52 36.94 3.29
CA THR A 721 -29.06 36.77 3.47
C THR A 721 -28.28 37.78 2.62
N LYS A 722 -27.18 38.25 3.20
CA LYS A 722 -26.20 39.10 2.47
C LYS A 722 -25.15 38.30 1.72
N MET A 723 -25.14 36.98 1.90
CA MET A 723 -24.22 36.09 1.15
C MET A 723 -24.57 36.16 -0.34
N PRO A 724 -23.64 36.52 -1.21
CA PRO A 724 -23.91 36.52 -2.64
C PRO A 724 -24.12 35.10 -3.15
N ARG A 725 -24.90 34.99 -4.20
CA ARG A 725 -25.03 33.74 -4.99
C ARG A 725 -23.86 33.67 -5.97
N PHE A 726 -23.08 32.63 -5.91
CA PHE A 726 -21.94 32.38 -6.82
C PHE A 726 -22.28 31.37 -7.90
N PHE A 727 -23.25 30.51 -7.69
CA PHE A 727 -23.59 29.36 -8.53
C PHE A 727 -24.99 29.54 -9.16
N GLY A 728 -25.25 28.80 -10.25
CA GLY A 728 -26.48 28.87 -11.00
C GLY A 728 -26.67 30.20 -11.74
N LEU A 729 -25.60 30.92 -12.06
CA LEU A 729 -25.60 32.22 -12.73
C LEU A 729 -25.34 32.09 -14.25
N TRP A 730 -25.68 30.96 -14.83
CA TRP A 730 -25.39 30.64 -16.24
C TRP A 730 -26.50 31.05 -17.24
N GLU A 731 -27.48 31.78 -16.81
CA GLU A 731 -28.64 32.19 -17.64
C GLU A 731 -28.23 33.00 -18.88
N HIS A 732 -27.01 33.58 -18.87
CA HIS A 732 -26.42 34.33 -19.99
C HIS A 732 -25.54 33.44 -20.91
N LEU A 733 -25.39 32.16 -20.61
CA LEU A 733 -24.59 31.23 -21.38
C LEU A 733 -25.44 30.36 -22.28
N GLU A 734 -24.93 30.00 -23.44
CA GLU A 734 -25.55 29.11 -24.42
C GLU A 734 -24.60 28.03 -24.89
N GLY A 735 -25.13 26.96 -25.46
CA GLY A 735 -24.36 25.88 -26.08
C GLY A 735 -23.38 25.17 -25.13
N ALA A 736 -22.17 24.95 -25.60
CA ALA A 736 -21.15 24.20 -24.86
C ALA A 736 -20.76 24.86 -23.53
N GLY A 737 -20.73 26.19 -23.45
CA GLY A 737 -20.42 26.92 -22.22
C GLY A 737 -21.46 26.72 -21.12
N LEU A 738 -22.75 26.64 -21.50
CA LEU A 738 -23.81 26.33 -20.56
C LEU A 738 -23.73 24.90 -20.04
N GLU A 739 -23.46 23.93 -20.91
CA GLU A 739 -23.32 22.53 -20.52
C GLU A 739 -22.11 22.34 -19.60
N GLU A 740 -21.00 22.97 -19.93
CA GLU A 740 -19.77 22.92 -19.12
C GLU A 740 -19.99 23.52 -17.73
N SER A 741 -20.58 24.71 -17.63
CA SER A 741 -20.89 25.35 -16.36
C SER A 741 -21.81 24.49 -15.47
N ARG A 742 -22.83 23.87 -16.07
CA ARG A 742 -23.70 22.93 -15.34
C ARG A 742 -22.97 21.66 -14.88
N ARG A 743 -22.02 21.20 -15.64
CA ARG A 743 -21.21 20.03 -15.29
C ARG A 743 -20.24 20.32 -14.15
N TYR A 744 -19.59 21.48 -14.16
CA TYR A 744 -18.56 21.81 -13.16
C TYR A 744 -19.13 22.32 -11.84
N GLU A 745 -20.27 23.00 -11.83
CA GLU A 745 -20.87 23.55 -10.60
C GLU A 745 -20.95 22.56 -9.43
N PRO A 746 -21.48 21.33 -9.58
CA PRO A 746 -21.53 20.39 -8.47
C PRO A 746 -20.14 19.92 -8.02
N ILE A 747 -19.15 19.90 -8.90
CA ILE A 747 -17.78 19.53 -8.58
C ILE A 747 -17.13 20.63 -7.73
N GLU A 748 -17.26 21.89 -8.16
CA GLU A 748 -16.71 23.05 -7.47
C GLU A 748 -17.29 23.21 -6.06
N ILE A 749 -18.61 23.11 -5.92
CA ILE A 749 -19.28 23.20 -4.61
C ILE A 749 -18.79 22.09 -3.67
N ARG A 750 -18.71 20.84 -4.16
CA ARG A 750 -18.23 19.71 -3.36
C ARG A 750 -16.77 19.89 -2.94
N SER A 751 -15.91 20.34 -3.84
CA SER A 751 -14.49 20.59 -3.53
C SER A 751 -14.32 21.63 -2.42
N MET A 752 -15.08 22.72 -2.45
CA MET A 752 -15.08 23.70 -1.36
C MET A 752 -15.55 23.11 -0.03
N ILE A 753 -16.57 22.25 -0.06
CA ILE A 753 -17.07 21.59 1.16
C ILE A 753 -16.03 20.58 1.69
N HIS A 754 -15.30 19.91 0.81
CA HIS A 754 -14.16 19.07 1.23
C HIS A 754 -13.16 19.88 2.03
N TYR A 755 -12.73 21.02 1.51
CA TYR A 755 -11.79 21.88 2.21
C TYR A 755 -12.36 22.38 3.55
N LEU A 756 -13.56 22.92 3.56
CA LEU A 756 -14.21 23.41 4.79
C LEU A 756 -14.41 22.31 5.83
N GLY A 757 -14.68 21.08 5.37
CA GLY A 757 -14.80 19.90 6.23
C GLY A 757 -13.46 19.51 6.85
N ALA A 758 -12.40 19.52 6.05
CA ALA A 758 -11.05 19.21 6.48
C ALA A 758 -10.48 20.26 7.45
N ALA A 759 -10.69 21.53 7.14
CA ALA A 759 -10.21 22.65 7.93
C ALA A 759 -11.04 22.92 9.22
N SER A 760 -12.09 22.14 9.47
CA SER A 760 -13.00 22.38 10.59
C SER A 760 -12.41 21.93 11.92
N GLU A 761 -12.40 22.82 12.89
CA GLU A 761 -12.07 22.52 14.28
C GLU A 761 -13.27 21.91 15.03
N PRO A 762 -13.03 21.09 16.07
CA PRO A 762 -14.08 20.68 16.99
C PRO A 762 -14.76 21.90 17.64
N PHE A 763 -16.04 21.81 17.90
CA PHE A 763 -16.77 22.85 18.62
C PHE A 763 -17.07 22.35 20.03
N ASP A 764 -16.49 23.01 21.02
CA ASP A 764 -16.78 22.76 22.42
C ASP A 764 -17.93 23.66 22.86
N TYR A 765 -18.99 23.05 23.42
CA TYR A 765 -20.20 23.75 23.93
C TYR A 765 -19.97 24.28 25.33
#